data_68fa78aad6e987eb39708df9f572c675
#
_entry.id   68fa78aad6e987eb39708df9f572c675
#
_cell.length_a   1.000
_cell.length_b   1.000
_cell.length_c   1.000
_cell.angle_alpha   90.00
_cell.angle_beta   90.00
_cell.angle_gamma   90.00
#
_symmetry.space_group_name_H-M   'P 1'
#
loop_
_entity.id
_entity.type
_entity.pdbx_description
1 polymer ?
#
loop_
_entity_poly.entity_id
_entity_poly.type
_entity_poly.pdbx_seq_one_letter_code
_entity_poly.pdbx_strand_id
1 'polypeptide(L)'
;MTITCPKLKPVICLKSLIFSVVIFPLCSLAIGESLPSIPDIDYKLIDNFSAGDNSKLWVPMPGSQPVEVINHSGHRVLRLPCNFKGNLIKRASWDKNYKLDLSMCKGVQFLFYCPHSAPAATFNIYFHSGKGWYSASFSPQTHKGWSHITILKKNTRIEDKPAGWSRIDRIRISAWRSLDEDTEFYLAGLGFYGSGSPVTVVRADAYAQRNFRTDVTVSRFVGVMDDFLNRAGIDHLILSDQDIKAAKLKETSLLILPYNSNMPEAAVNEVAAYLQGGGKLLACYTLPIKLQRLAGIHIDELIKQKYDGFFASIRPAKDPLVGMPVVTEQASWIINSTKPIQGRSRVAAWWYDNKGASTDFPAILVSNNCVFFSHVLLADDSSNKQRLLLAMMGNLVPGLWQQAGRGRLDQIGHFGPYRDYAAAVAGIRGLAYRNRSVLTKLESAASFHTEAESHFQKQDYTQTILCAENAQKNLLEAFCMVQKSTPGEQRVFWCHNAFGVEGMTWDEAVKVLAENGFSAILTNMLWGGAAFYPSELLPAAPKAKEKGDQMKLCLTACQKYHLQCHVWKVNYNMGWPTPDEFVNKMKALGRTQVTYDQTARERWLCPSHPDNQKLEIESMLEVARKYTVQGLHFDYIRYPARDGCFCDGCRERFEIFLGRKINRWPQDVRSDPEINKKWLDFRRRQIDYVVKEVSHRAKQIRPGIKISAAVFPNWPTDRDAVGQDWQKWCKNGWLDFVCPMDYTASNWEFRHMIEKQRTWAGAVPCYPGIGLSSSKWSDPTDIIKLIEQINITREMNTGGFTIFNYGLIEAEHILPRLGMGITRNPDNYK
;
A
#
# COMPACT_ATOMS: atom_id res chain seq x y z
N MET A 1 -16.56 48.08 58.52
CA MET A 1 -15.53 48.03 59.52
C MET A 1 -14.23 47.62 58.88
N THR A 2 -13.39 48.61 58.75
CA THR A 2 -12.01 48.61 58.28
C THR A 2 -11.11 47.97 59.34
N ILE A 3 -10.15 47.15 58.97
CA ILE A 3 -8.84 47.11 59.62
C ILE A 3 -7.78 46.65 58.61
N THR A 4 -6.71 47.39 58.58
CA THR A 4 -5.56 47.60 57.73
C THR A 4 -4.43 46.61 57.94
N CYS A 5 -3.70 46.48 56.85
CA CYS A 5 -2.33 45.88 56.72
C CYS A 5 -1.29 46.51 57.72
N PRO A 6 -0.18 45.84 57.95
CA PRO A 6 1.10 46.50 57.70
C PRO A 6 2.16 45.69 56.92
N LYS A 7 2.86 46.48 56.09
CA LYS A 7 4.08 46.19 55.35
C LYS A 7 5.27 46.01 56.30
N LEU A 8 6.21 45.11 55.95
CA LEU A 8 7.60 45.23 56.40
C LEU A 8 8.55 45.06 55.19
N LYS A 9 9.47 45.99 55.06
CA LYS A 9 10.47 46.13 54.04
C LYS A 9 11.78 45.41 54.45
N PRO A 10 12.74 45.21 53.54
CA PRO A 10 13.83 44.25 53.63
C PRO A 10 15.09 44.74 54.33
N VAL A 11 15.86 43.79 54.84
CA VAL A 11 17.24 44.05 55.34
C VAL A 11 18.19 43.28 54.39
N ILE A 12 19.06 44.06 53.77
CA ILE A 12 20.22 43.63 52.95
C ILE A 12 21.33 43.20 53.89
N CYS A 13 21.91 42.03 53.71
CA CYS A 13 23.23 41.71 54.22
C CYS A 13 24.06 41.02 53.16
N LEU A 14 25.01 41.76 52.58
CA LEU A 14 26.06 41.27 51.70
C LEU A 14 27.04 40.43 52.54
N LYS A 15 27.27 39.19 52.20
CA LYS A 15 28.57 38.52 52.41
C LYS A 15 28.96 37.78 51.12
N SER A 16 30.06 38.30 50.61
CA SER A 16 30.78 37.75 49.43
C SER A 16 31.33 36.37 49.76
N LEU A 17 30.98 35.37 49.01
CA LEU A 17 31.72 34.13 48.89
C LEU A 17 32.13 33.96 47.43
N ILE A 18 33.44 34.07 47.22
CA ILE A 18 34.13 33.79 45.97
C ILE A 18 34.08 32.27 45.78
N PHE A 19 33.28 31.80 44.82
CA PHE A 19 33.37 30.43 44.30
C PHE A 19 34.18 30.45 43.02
N SER A 20 35.38 29.87 43.09
CA SER A 20 36.19 29.56 41.92
C SER A 20 35.45 28.58 41.05
N VAL A 21 34.97 29.04 39.90
CA VAL A 21 34.42 28.16 38.86
C VAL A 21 35.59 27.48 38.16
N VAL A 22 35.84 26.24 38.54
CA VAL A 22 36.67 25.34 37.72
C VAL A 22 35.86 24.95 36.51
N ILE A 23 36.17 25.56 35.37
CA ILE A 23 35.65 25.16 34.08
C ILE A 23 36.31 23.82 33.70
N PHE A 24 35.62 22.70 33.98
CA PHE A 24 35.91 21.46 33.29
C PHE A 24 35.42 21.61 31.82
N PRO A 25 36.29 21.34 30.86
CA PRO A 25 35.78 21.21 29.48
C PRO A 25 34.86 19.99 29.47
N LEU A 26 33.56 20.23 29.22
CA LEU A 26 32.65 19.20 28.80
C LEU A 26 33.16 18.65 27.46
N CYS A 27 34.05 17.65 27.55
CA CYS A 27 34.16 16.70 26.47
C CYS A 27 32.77 16.10 26.27
N SER A 28 32.07 16.52 25.25
CA SER A 28 30.94 15.78 24.71
C SER A 28 31.48 14.43 24.27
N LEU A 29 31.43 13.45 25.18
CA LEU A 29 31.47 12.06 24.78
C LEU A 29 30.33 11.91 23.79
N ALA A 30 30.67 11.92 22.50
CA ALA A 30 29.80 11.37 21.46
C ALA A 30 29.56 9.93 21.89
N ILE A 31 28.37 9.66 22.44
CA ILE A 31 27.87 8.30 22.64
C ILE A 31 27.79 7.77 21.22
N GLY A 32 28.80 6.99 20.80
CA GLY A 32 28.79 6.30 19.54
C GLY A 32 27.54 5.46 19.48
N GLU A 33 26.66 5.72 18.50
CA GLU A 33 25.50 4.88 18.28
C GLU A 33 26.00 3.45 18.01
N SER A 34 25.73 2.53 18.94
CA SER A 34 26.03 1.12 18.75
C SER A 34 25.19 0.57 17.60
N LEU A 35 25.77 -0.29 16.77
CA LEU A 35 25.00 -1.00 15.77
C LEU A 35 23.88 -1.79 16.48
N PRO A 36 22.62 -1.70 16.02
CA PRO A 36 21.58 -2.56 16.53
C PRO A 36 21.94 -4.03 16.26
N SER A 37 21.66 -4.92 17.20
CA SER A 37 21.84 -6.35 16.98
C SER A 37 20.90 -6.82 15.87
N ILE A 38 21.41 -7.57 14.91
CA ILE A 38 20.55 -8.34 14.00
C ILE A 38 20.01 -9.51 14.83
N PRO A 39 18.68 -9.75 14.84
CA PRO A 39 18.13 -10.86 15.61
C PRO A 39 18.81 -12.19 15.23
N ASP A 40 19.31 -12.92 16.20
CA ASP A 40 20.13 -14.13 16.02
C ASP A 40 19.36 -15.38 15.53
N ILE A 41 18.07 -15.29 15.30
CA ILE A 41 17.28 -16.45 14.91
C ILE A 41 17.60 -16.84 13.47
N ASP A 42 18.40 -17.89 13.29
CA ASP A 42 18.80 -18.49 11.99
C ASP A 42 19.44 -17.51 10.99
N TYR A 43 20.11 -16.46 11.49
CA TYR A 43 20.82 -15.53 10.63
C TYR A 43 22.18 -16.12 10.18
N LYS A 44 22.40 -16.15 8.87
CA LYS A 44 23.67 -16.58 8.26
C LYS A 44 24.28 -15.43 7.47
N LEU A 45 25.46 -15.01 7.90
CA LEU A 45 26.19 -13.91 7.31
C LEU A 45 26.64 -14.26 5.88
N ILE A 46 26.35 -13.39 4.91
CA ILE A 46 26.86 -13.42 3.53
C ILE A 46 28.11 -12.56 3.44
N ASP A 47 28.04 -11.32 4.01
CA ASP A 47 29.09 -10.33 3.92
C ASP A 47 29.09 -9.42 5.16
N ASN A 48 30.20 -9.39 5.88
CA ASN A 48 30.38 -8.49 7.02
C ASN A 48 31.04 -7.16 6.64
N PHE A 49 31.43 -7.00 5.37
CA PHE A 49 32.14 -5.84 4.82
C PHE A 49 33.49 -5.55 5.49
N SER A 50 33.97 -6.41 6.39
CA SER A 50 35.17 -6.18 7.19
C SER A 50 36.46 -6.75 6.62
N ALA A 51 36.36 -7.70 5.68
CA ALA A 51 37.53 -8.32 5.04
C ALA A 51 38.25 -7.32 4.13
N GLY A 52 39.58 -7.29 4.18
CA GLY A 52 40.48 -6.24 3.73
C GLY A 52 40.23 -5.57 2.37
N ASP A 53 39.76 -6.28 1.36
CA ASP A 53 39.59 -5.77 -0.02
C ASP A 53 38.12 -5.69 -0.48
N ASN A 54 37.14 -5.67 0.44
CA ASN A 54 35.72 -5.58 0.08
C ASN A 54 35.39 -4.36 -0.78
N SER A 55 36.08 -3.24 -0.61
CA SER A 55 35.91 -2.05 -1.46
C SER A 55 36.19 -2.33 -2.93
N LYS A 56 37.13 -3.20 -3.27
CA LYS A 56 37.44 -3.57 -4.65
C LYS A 56 36.48 -4.60 -5.26
N LEU A 57 35.78 -5.36 -4.41
CA LEU A 57 34.82 -6.39 -4.85
C LEU A 57 33.47 -5.79 -5.24
N TRP A 58 33.10 -4.63 -4.69
CA TRP A 58 31.91 -3.88 -5.07
C TRP A 58 32.22 -2.92 -6.23
N VAL A 59 31.93 -3.37 -7.43
CA VAL A 59 32.26 -2.65 -8.66
C VAL A 59 31.19 -1.57 -8.94
N PRO A 60 31.59 -0.28 -9.03
CA PRO A 60 30.67 0.80 -9.35
C PRO A 60 30.21 0.71 -10.80
N MET A 61 28.92 0.96 -11.05
CA MET A 61 28.39 1.14 -12.39
C MET A 61 28.87 2.50 -12.97
N PRO A 62 28.86 2.68 -14.30
CA PRO A 62 29.29 3.92 -14.95
C PRO A 62 28.63 5.16 -14.32
N GLY A 63 29.47 6.11 -13.90
CA GLY A 63 29.07 7.33 -13.22
C GLY A 63 28.92 7.23 -11.71
N SER A 64 28.95 6.04 -11.12
CA SER A 64 28.99 5.86 -9.66
C SER A 64 30.44 5.95 -9.14
N GLN A 65 30.62 6.44 -7.92
CA GLN A 65 31.92 6.48 -7.24
C GLN A 65 32.27 5.12 -6.64
N PRO A 66 33.57 4.80 -6.47
CA PRO A 66 33.99 3.60 -5.73
C PRO A 66 33.44 3.61 -4.28
N VAL A 67 33.17 2.44 -3.75
CA VAL A 67 32.81 2.26 -2.33
C VAL A 67 34.06 2.24 -1.46
N GLU A 68 33.86 2.52 -0.17
CA GLU A 68 34.93 2.54 0.83
C GLU A 68 34.52 1.66 2.01
N VAL A 69 35.49 0.96 2.60
CA VAL A 69 35.30 0.33 3.92
C VAL A 69 35.87 1.26 4.97
N ILE A 70 35.02 1.78 5.82
CA ILE A 70 35.41 2.75 6.86
C ILE A 70 35.06 2.24 8.25
N ASN A 71 35.62 2.88 9.27
CA ASN A 71 35.17 2.72 10.66
C ASN A 71 34.13 3.80 10.97
N HIS A 72 32.89 3.36 11.24
CA HIS A 72 31.80 4.24 11.64
C HIS A 72 31.27 3.79 13.00
N SER A 73 31.39 4.67 14.01
CA SER A 73 30.97 4.38 15.40
C SER A 73 31.57 3.09 15.98
N GLY A 74 32.84 2.79 15.68
CA GLY A 74 33.54 1.61 16.17
C GLY A 74 33.33 0.32 15.37
N HIS A 75 32.52 0.36 14.30
CA HIS A 75 32.23 -0.78 13.43
C HIS A 75 32.74 -0.55 12.00
N ARG A 76 33.28 -1.60 11.39
CA ARG A 76 33.66 -1.56 9.98
C ARG A 76 32.40 -1.71 9.10
N VAL A 77 32.18 -0.75 8.23
CA VAL A 77 30.98 -0.65 7.38
C VAL A 77 31.35 -0.30 5.94
N LEU A 78 30.49 -0.67 5.01
CA LEU A 78 30.61 -0.28 3.61
C LEU A 78 29.95 1.09 3.43
N ARG A 79 30.71 2.11 2.98
CA ARG A 79 30.24 3.43 2.57
C ARG A 79 29.98 3.45 1.07
N LEU A 80 28.81 3.91 0.66
CA LEU A 80 28.37 3.98 -0.75
C LEU A 80 28.04 5.44 -1.10
N PRO A 81 28.99 6.18 -1.75
CA PRO A 81 28.81 7.61 -2.05
C PRO A 81 27.96 7.82 -3.30
N CYS A 82 26.97 8.68 -3.19
CA CYS A 82 26.04 9.05 -4.27
C CYS A 82 26.34 10.48 -4.75
N ASN A 83 27.18 10.62 -5.76
CA ASN A 83 27.59 11.88 -6.35
C ASN A 83 26.58 12.40 -7.38
N PHE A 84 25.42 12.87 -6.93
CA PHE A 84 24.33 13.32 -7.77
C PHE A 84 24.48 14.78 -8.22
N LYS A 85 25.15 15.64 -7.41
CA LYS A 85 25.29 17.06 -7.69
C LYS A 85 26.09 17.32 -8.98
N GLY A 86 25.45 18.00 -9.92
CA GLY A 86 26.06 18.30 -11.23
C GLY A 86 26.30 17.08 -12.13
N ASN A 87 25.87 15.88 -11.74
CA ASN A 87 26.02 14.66 -12.51
C ASN A 87 24.72 14.33 -13.26
N LEU A 88 24.81 13.65 -14.40
CA LEU A 88 23.65 13.22 -15.21
C LEU A 88 23.13 11.84 -14.84
N ILE A 89 23.75 11.12 -13.92
CA ILE A 89 23.30 9.78 -13.53
C ILE A 89 21.92 9.85 -12.88
N LYS A 90 21.09 8.87 -13.23
CA LYS A 90 19.75 8.69 -12.62
C LYS A 90 19.80 7.86 -11.35
N ARG A 91 20.86 7.08 -11.18
CA ARG A 91 21.10 6.24 -9.99
C ARG A 91 22.60 6.01 -9.79
N ALA A 92 23.00 5.91 -8.55
CA ALA A 92 24.29 5.35 -8.16
C ALA A 92 24.09 3.85 -7.85
N SER A 93 24.99 2.99 -8.32
CA SER A 93 24.82 1.53 -8.21
C SER A 93 26.16 0.80 -8.15
N TRP A 94 26.19 -0.31 -7.43
CA TRP A 94 27.37 -1.14 -7.23
C TRP A 94 26.99 -2.60 -7.28
N ASP A 95 27.80 -3.40 -7.98
CA ASP A 95 27.62 -4.83 -8.16
C ASP A 95 28.72 -5.61 -7.44
N LYS A 96 28.35 -6.71 -6.79
CA LYS A 96 29.31 -7.71 -6.29
C LYS A 96 28.88 -9.10 -6.70
N ASN A 97 29.83 -9.88 -7.23
CA ASN A 97 29.59 -11.27 -7.63
C ASN A 97 29.59 -12.19 -6.40
N TYR A 98 28.71 -13.17 -6.43
CA TYR A 98 28.52 -14.18 -5.40
C TYR A 98 28.28 -15.56 -6.02
N LYS A 99 28.16 -16.56 -5.17
CA LYS A 99 27.66 -17.90 -5.53
C LYS A 99 26.83 -18.39 -4.37
N LEU A 100 25.52 -18.10 -4.40
CA LEU A 100 24.63 -18.33 -3.27
C LEU A 100 23.41 -19.17 -3.68
N ASP A 101 23.03 -20.12 -2.80
CA ASP A 101 21.70 -20.72 -2.80
C ASP A 101 20.86 -20.07 -1.70
N LEU A 102 19.93 -19.18 -2.09
CA LEU A 102 18.98 -18.51 -1.22
C LEU A 102 17.58 -19.09 -1.35
N SER A 103 17.41 -20.26 -1.99
CA SER A 103 16.09 -20.83 -2.24
C SER A 103 15.34 -21.20 -0.96
N MET A 104 16.05 -21.69 0.06
CA MET A 104 15.47 -22.16 1.33
C MET A 104 15.48 -21.09 2.44
N CYS A 105 15.94 -19.87 2.19
CA CYS A 105 15.82 -18.77 3.16
C CYS A 105 14.48 -18.05 3.05
N LYS A 106 14.04 -17.41 4.14
CA LYS A 106 12.82 -16.55 4.16
C LYS A 106 13.09 -15.19 3.56
N GLY A 107 14.27 -14.66 3.76
CA GLY A 107 14.66 -13.36 3.25
C GLY A 107 16.12 -13.00 3.54
N VAL A 108 16.47 -11.78 3.13
CA VAL A 108 17.79 -11.19 3.34
C VAL A 108 17.68 -10.04 4.32
N GLN A 109 18.64 -9.91 5.22
CA GLN A 109 18.72 -8.87 6.24
C GLN A 109 20.06 -8.15 6.21
N PHE A 110 20.04 -6.86 6.55
CA PHE A 110 21.23 -6.04 6.70
C PHE A 110 20.93 -4.78 7.53
N LEU A 111 21.98 -4.16 8.07
CA LEU A 111 21.89 -2.85 8.69
C LEU A 111 22.15 -1.77 7.65
N PHE A 112 21.35 -0.73 7.69
CA PHE A 112 21.37 0.40 6.76
C PHE A 112 21.34 1.72 7.52
N TYR A 113 22.21 2.64 7.14
CA TYR A 113 22.24 4.00 7.65
C TYR A 113 22.41 5.00 6.51
N CYS A 114 21.59 6.04 6.48
CA CYS A 114 21.70 7.15 5.54
C CYS A 114 21.49 8.47 6.31
N PRO A 115 22.53 9.27 6.51
CA PRO A 115 22.43 10.51 7.27
C PRO A 115 21.57 11.57 6.59
N HIS A 116 21.54 11.55 5.24
CA HIS A 116 20.80 12.50 4.43
C HIS A 116 20.15 11.80 3.24
N SER A 117 18.94 11.29 3.43
CA SER A 117 18.23 10.50 2.40
C SER A 117 17.47 11.33 1.35
N ALA A 118 17.32 12.65 1.54
CA ALA A 118 16.55 13.52 0.65
C ALA A 118 16.97 13.47 -0.83
N PRO A 119 18.28 13.41 -1.17
CA PRO A 119 18.71 13.31 -2.55
C PRO A 119 18.40 11.97 -3.23
N ALA A 120 18.05 10.93 -2.48
CA ALA A 120 17.63 9.64 -3.01
C ALA A 120 16.10 9.53 -3.04
N ALA A 121 15.54 9.09 -4.17
CA ALA A 121 14.12 8.79 -4.31
C ALA A 121 13.77 7.45 -3.67
N THR A 122 14.64 6.46 -3.81
CA THR A 122 14.48 5.12 -3.25
C THR A 122 15.83 4.39 -3.24
N PHE A 123 15.97 3.43 -2.33
CA PHE A 123 17.07 2.48 -2.31
C PHE A 123 16.57 1.11 -2.78
N ASN A 124 17.42 0.40 -3.52
CA ASN A 124 17.07 -0.90 -4.07
C ASN A 124 18.19 -1.91 -3.89
N ILE A 125 17.79 -3.15 -3.64
CA ILE A 125 18.66 -4.32 -3.72
C ILE A 125 18.15 -5.24 -4.82
N TYR A 126 19.09 -5.82 -5.58
CA TYR A 126 18.80 -6.72 -6.69
C TYR A 126 19.63 -7.97 -6.54
N PHE A 127 19.03 -9.11 -6.83
CA PHE A 127 19.66 -10.43 -6.83
C PHE A 127 19.62 -10.98 -8.25
N HIS A 128 20.79 -11.07 -8.89
CA HIS A 128 20.90 -11.60 -10.24
C HIS A 128 20.88 -13.13 -10.22
N SER A 129 20.15 -13.71 -11.17
CA SER A 129 20.07 -15.15 -11.35
C SER A 129 19.85 -15.48 -12.81
N GLY A 130 20.81 -16.15 -13.45
CA GLY A 130 20.68 -16.55 -14.84
C GLY A 130 20.58 -15.37 -15.82
N LYS A 131 19.38 -15.11 -16.36
CA LYS A 131 19.14 -14.03 -17.34
C LYS A 131 18.23 -12.92 -16.78
N GLY A 132 18.12 -12.79 -15.44
CA GLY A 132 17.24 -11.80 -14.84
C GLY A 132 17.56 -11.53 -13.39
N TRP A 133 16.67 -10.73 -12.75
CA TRP A 133 16.86 -10.23 -11.41
C TRP A 133 15.61 -10.41 -10.57
N TYR A 134 15.81 -10.59 -9.27
CA TYR A 134 14.81 -10.30 -8.25
C TYR A 134 15.16 -8.94 -7.63
N SER A 135 14.25 -8.00 -7.63
CA SER A 135 14.49 -6.64 -7.14
C SER A 135 13.53 -6.27 -6.01
N ALA A 136 14.03 -5.53 -5.03
CA ALA A 136 13.23 -4.97 -3.96
C ALA A 136 13.68 -3.55 -3.63
N SER A 137 12.70 -2.67 -3.34
CA SER A 137 12.96 -1.36 -2.79
C SER A 137 12.91 -1.41 -1.28
N PHE A 138 13.72 -0.57 -0.64
CA PHE A 138 13.71 -0.40 0.81
C PHE A 138 13.95 1.07 1.19
N SER A 139 13.61 1.43 2.42
CA SER A 139 13.80 2.76 2.97
C SER A 139 14.32 2.67 4.40
N PRO A 140 15.04 3.69 4.92
CA PRO A 140 15.35 3.76 6.33
C PRO A 140 14.09 3.63 7.20
N GLN A 141 14.22 3.05 8.38
CA GLN A 141 13.10 2.90 9.32
C GLN A 141 13.16 3.93 10.46
N THR A 142 14.28 4.62 10.59
CA THR A 142 14.49 5.67 11.59
C THR A 142 15.05 6.93 10.95
N HIS A 143 14.80 8.10 11.58
CA HIS A 143 15.36 9.39 11.15
C HIS A 143 16.80 9.59 11.62
N LYS A 144 17.22 8.87 12.65
CA LYS A 144 18.56 8.93 13.23
C LYS A 144 19.02 7.51 13.50
N GLY A 145 20.26 7.23 13.14
CA GLY A 145 20.88 5.95 13.41
C GLY A 145 20.61 4.85 12.38
N TRP A 146 20.99 3.66 12.76
CA TRP A 146 20.93 2.47 11.92
C TRP A 146 19.53 1.89 11.86
N SER A 147 19.10 1.48 10.67
CA SER A 147 17.88 0.73 10.41
C SER A 147 18.17 -0.73 10.13
N HIS A 148 17.42 -1.64 10.73
CA HIS A 148 17.44 -3.06 10.38
C HIS A 148 16.51 -3.30 9.19
N ILE A 149 17.06 -3.62 8.02
CA ILE A 149 16.31 -3.85 6.79
C ILE A 149 16.12 -5.34 6.58
N THR A 150 14.88 -5.74 6.33
CA THR A 150 14.50 -7.10 5.96
C THR A 150 13.86 -7.12 4.56
N ILE A 151 14.44 -7.88 3.66
CA ILE A 151 13.92 -8.10 2.31
C ILE A 151 13.32 -9.50 2.25
N LEU A 152 12.01 -9.58 2.24
CA LEU A 152 11.28 -10.84 2.08
C LEU A 152 11.20 -11.22 0.59
N LYS A 153 11.35 -12.49 0.26
CA LYS A 153 11.27 -12.97 -1.14
C LYS A 153 9.92 -12.61 -1.79
N LYS A 154 8.81 -12.61 -1.04
CA LYS A 154 7.48 -12.21 -1.53
C LYS A 154 7.43 -10.76 -2.04
N ASN A 155 8.27 -9.88 -1.48
CA ASN A 155 8.29 -8.46 -1.80
C ASN A 155 9.21 -8.15 -3.00
N THR A 156 9.84 -9.15 -3.58
CA THR A 156 10.69 -8.97 -4.76
C THR A 156 9.88 -9.01 -6.04
N ARG A 157 10.24 -8.15 -6.98
CA ARG A 157 9.75 -8.13 -8.35
C ARG A 157 10.69 -8.90 -9.25
N ILE A 158 10.14 -9.48 -10.30
CA ILE A 158 10.91 -10.15 -11.34
C ILE A 158 11.21 -9.15 -12.45
N GLU A 159 12.49 -9.03 -12.80
CA GLU A 159 12.96 -8.32 -13.98
C GLU A 159 13.63 -9.32 -14.91
N ASP A 160 13.20 -9.36 -16.17
CA ASP A 160 13.63 -10.35 -17.19
C ASP A 160 13.31 -11.80 -16.78
N LYS A 161 14.30 -12.71 -16.88
CA LYS A 161 14.10 -14.17 -16.70
C LYS A 161 15.09 -14.74 -15.68
N PRO A 162 14.92 -14.50 -14.37
CA PRO A 162 15.75 -15.12 -13.36
C PRO A 162 15.57 -16.64 -13.33
N ALA A 163 16.63 -17.36 -12.96
CA ALA A 163 16.70 -18.82 -12.98
C ALA A 163 16.46 -19.47 -11.60
N GLY A 164 15.78 -18.75 -10.70
CA GLY A 164 15.51 -19.19 -9.32
C GLY A 164 16.50 -18.63 -8.30
N TRP A 165 16.12 -18.73 -7.02
CA TRP A 165 16.90 -18.24 -5.88
C TRP A 165 18.10 -19.16 -5.52
N SER A 166 18.13 -20.38 -6.06
CA SER A 166 19.27 -21.30 -5.87
C SER A 166 20.50 -20.92 -6.68
N ARG A 167 20.41 -19.92 -7.56
CA ARG A 167 21.46 -19.55 -8.50
C ARG A 167 21.78 -18.06 -8.47
N ILE A 168 21.85 -17.48 -7.28
CA ILE A 168 22.23 -16.06 -7.14
C ILE A 168 23.72 -15.92 -7.39
N ASP A 169 24.08 -15.24 -8.48
CA ASP A 169 25.46 -15.02 -8.91
C ASP A 169 25.95 -13.59 -8.72
N ARG A 170 25.02 -12.62 -8.42
CA ARG A 170 25.38 -11.22 -8.17
C ARG A 170 24.33 -10.54 -7.32
N ILE A 171 24.80 -9.62 -6.46
CA ILE A 171 23.96 -8.68 -5.73
C ILE A 171 24.32 -7.27 -6.18
N ARG A 172 23.27 -6.44 -6.44
CA ARG A 172 23.39 -5.01 -6.74
C ARG A 172 22.71 -4.21 -5.67
N ILE A 173 23.35 -3.13 -5.23
CA ILE A 173 22.77 -2.10 -4.37
C ILE A 173 22.70 -0.80 -5.17
N SER A 174 21.59 -0.06 -5.06
CA SER A 174 21.39 1.17 -5.81
C SER A 174 20.67 2.22 -4.98
N ALA A 175 20.99 3.50 -5.24
CA ALA A 175 20.21 4.65 -4.81
C ALA A 175 19.74 5.43 -6.05
N TRP A 176 18.44 5.63 -6.21
CA TRP A 176 17.86 6.38 -7.30
C TRP A 176 17.80 7.87 -6.95
N ARG A 177 18.26 8.71 -7.85
CA ARG A 177 18.34 10.15 -7.66
C ARG A 177 16.96 10.80 -7.59
N SER A 178 16.77 11.68 -6.60
CA SER A 178 15.63 12.59 -6.45
C SER A 178 16.05 14.05 -6.68
N LEU A 179 17.12 14.50 -6.01
CA LEU A 179 17.61 15.87 -6.04
C LEU A 179 18.99 15.96 -6.67
N ASP A 180 19.39 17.18 -7.06
CA ASP A 180 20.73 17.51 -7.57
C ASP A 180 21.69 17.85 -6.40
N GLU A 181 21.79 16.93 -5.45
CA GLU A 181 22.60 17.03 -4.23
C GLU A 181 23.27 15.69 -3.97
N ASP A 182 24.51 15.76 -3.46
CA ASP A 182 25.24 14.56 -3.08
C ASP A 182 24.70 13.97 -1.79
N THR A 183 24.79 12.65 -1.67
CA THR A 183 24.49 11.92 -0.45
C THR A 183 25.35 10.67 -0.34
N GLU A 184 25.23 9.97 0.75
CA GLU A 184 25.88 8.69 0.98
C GLU A 184 25.06 7.82 1.91
N PHE A 185 25.31 6.54 1.86
CA PHE A 185 24.70 5.60 2.79
C PHE A 185 25.68 4.48 3.16
N TYR A 186 25.34 3.76 4.22
CA TYR A 186 26.21 2.77 4.82
C TYR A 186 25.50 1.46 5.01
N LEU A 187 26.23 0.36 4.83
CA LEU A 187 25.74 -1.00 5.03
C LEU A 187 26.63 -1.76 5.99
N ALA A 188 26.02 -2.57 6.84
CA ALA A 188 26.71 -3.52 7.70
C ALA A 188 25.95 -4.86 7.76
N GLY A 189 26.67 -5.96 7.88
CA GLY A 189 26.10 -7.27 8.14
C GLY A 189 25.03 -7.71 7.11
N LEU A 190 25.43 -7.96 5.87
CA LEU A 190 24.52 -8.54 4.88
C LEU A 190 24.41 -10.04 5.10
N GLY A 191 23.23 -10.57 5.34
CA GLY A 191 23.00 -11.99 5.53
C GLY A 191 21.59 -12.44 5.14
N PHE A 192 21.31 -13.70 5.30
CA PHE A 192 19.98 -14.29 5.10
C PHE A 192 19.52 -14.99 6.37
N TYR A 193 18.22 -15.15 6.52
CA TYR A 193 17.63 -15.76 7.71
C TYR A 193 16.54 -16.78 7.36
N GLY A 194 16.29 -17.70 8.30
CA GLY A 194 15.38 -18.82 8.19
C GLY A 194 15.87 -19.87 7.20
N SER A 195 15.89 -21.11 7.61
CA SER A 195 16.31 -22.24 6.80
C SER A 195 15.26 -23.33 6.86
N GLY A 196 14.42 -23.41 5.82
CA GLY A 196 13.33 -24.38 5.76
C GLY A 196 12.11 -23.97 6.60
N SER A 197 11.04 -24.75 6.48
CA SER A 197 9.81 -24.64 7.27
C SER A 197 8.93 -25.85 7.00
N PRO A 198 8.11 -26.30 7.97
CA PRO A 198 7.15 -27.39 7.74
C PRO A 198 6.08 -27.02 6.71
N VAL A 199 5.82 -25.72 6.46
CA VAL A 199 4.89 -25.26 5.44
C VAL A 199 5.68 -24.52 4.34
N THR A 200 5.51 -24.94 3.09
CA THR A 200 6.15 -24.30 1.94
C THR A 200 5.11 -23.78 0.96
N VAL A 201 5.13 -22.48 0.69
CA VAL A 201 4.28 -21.81 -0.30
C VAL A 201 5.08 -21.66 -1.59
N VAL A 202 4.54 -22.13 -2.71
CA VAL A 202 5.22 -22.06 -4.01
C VAL A 202 4.81 -20.81 -4.76
N ARG A 203 5.78 -19.95 -5.09
CA ARG A 203 5.60 -18.81 -5.98
C ARG A 203 5.85 -19.24 -7.42
N ALA A 204 4.89 -18.96 -8.31
CA ALA A 204 4.92 -19.34 -9.72
C ALA A 204 5.83 -18.41 -10.55
N ASP A 205 7.14 -18.39 -10.28
CA ASP A 205 8.10 -17.48 -10.93
C ASP A 205 8.20 -17.73 -12.44
N ALA A 206 8.10 -18.99 -12.87
CA ALA A 206 8.09 -19.33 -14.30
C ALA A 206 6.91 -18.70 -15.07
N TYR A 207 5.77 -18.50 -14.39
CA TYR A 207 4.63 -17.78 -14.96
C TYR A 207 4.80 -16.26 -14.81
N ALA A 208 5.29 -15.78 -13.67
CA ALA A 208 5.51 -14.37 -13.38
C ALA A 208 6.45 -13.69 -14.38
N GLN A 209 7.48 -14.39 -14.85
CA GLN A 209 8.45 -13.89 -15.85
C GLN A 209 7.87 -13.50 -17.22
N ARG A 210 6.64 -13.84 -17.51
CA ARG A 210 6.04 -13.58 -18.83
C ARG A 210 5.85 -12.10 -19.12
N ASN A 211 5.40 -11.35 -18.15
CA ASN A 211 5.22 -9.91 -18.23
C ASN A 211 4.88 -9.31 -16.85
N PHE A 212 4.87 -7.98 -16.76
CA PHE A 212 4.55 -7.26 -15.54
C PHE A 212 3.19 -7.63 -14.93
N ARG A 213 2.16 -7.87 -15.75
CA ARG A 213 0.81 -8.22 -15.22
C ARG A 213 0.80 -9.60 -14.57
N THR A 214 1.52 -10.56 -15.12
CA THR A 214 1.63 -11.90 -14.53
C THR A 214 2.42 -11.87 -13.22
N ASP A 215 3.49 -11.08 -13.13
CA ASP A 215 4.24 -10.89 -11.88
C ASP A 215 3.37 -10.27 -10.77
N VAL A 216 2.62 -9.20 -11.09
CA VAL A 216 1.68 -8.59 -10.15
C VAL A 216 0.61 -9.58 -9.69
N THR A 217 0.08 -10.39 -10.60
CA THR A 217 -0.95 -11.40 -10.27
C THR A 217 -0.41 -12.47 -9.33
N VAL A 218 0.75 -13.06 -9.64
CA VAL A 218 1.40 -14.07 -8.80
C VAL A 218 1.75 -13.50 -7.42
N SER A 219 2.36 -12.32 -7.39
CA SER A 219 2.74 -11.63 -6.15
C SER A 219 1.54 -11.33 -5.25
N ARG A 220 0.40 -10.96 -5.85
CA ARG A 220 -0.86 -10.72 -5.10
C ARG A 220 -1.34 -11.98 -4.38
N PHE A 221 -1.44 -13.12 -5.07
CA PHE A 221 -2.00 -14.33 -4.46
C PHE A 221 -1.03 -14.99 -3.47
N VAL A 222 0.27 -14.94 -3.74
CA VAL A 222 1.27 -15.36 -2.76
C VAL A 222 1.25 -14.44 -1.54
N GLY A 223 1.10 -13.14 -1.75
CA GLY A 223 1.00 -12.16 -0.67
C GLY A 223 -0.20 -12.38 0.26
N VAL A 224 -1.37 -12.69 -0.29
CA VAL A 224 -2.57 -13.02 0.51
C VAL A 224 -2.35 -14.29 1.33
N MET A 225 -1.76 -15.32 0.72
CA MET A 225 -1.45 -16.59 1.40
C MET A 225 -0.45 -16.37 2.55
N ASP A 226 0.63 -15.68 2.28
CA ASP A 226 1.66 -15.32 3.27
C ASP A 226 1.07 -14.51 4.44
N ASP A 227 0.25 -13.53 4.15
CA ASP A 227 -0.39 -12.69 5.16
C ASP A 227 -1.29 -13.51 6.09
N PHE A 228 -2.12 -14.40 5.52
CA PHE A 228 -2.98 -15.28 6.29
C PHE A 228 -2.18 -16.26 7.17
N LEU A 229 -1.09 -16.82 6.66
CA LEU A 229 -0.22 -17.71 7.43
C LEU A 229 0.49 -16.96 8.58
N ASN A 230 1.01 -15.77 8.30
CA ASN A 230 1.64 -14.93 9.34
C ASN A 230 0.65 -14.56 10.45
N ARG A 231 -0.57 -14.14 10.10
CA ARG A 231 -1.62 -13.84 11.08
C ARG A 231 -2.07 -15.06 11.87
N ALA A 232 -2.01 -16.25 11.26
CA ALA A 232 -2.28 -17.50 11.93
C ALA A 232 -1.12 -17.98 12.82
N GLY A 233 0.03 -17.28 12.81
CA GLY A 233 1.23 -17.72 13.53
C GLY A 233 1.86 -19.00 12.94
N ILE A 234 1.57 -19.29 11.67
CA ILE A 234 2.12 -20.46 10.97
C ILE A 234 3.47 -20.10 10.36
N ASP A 235 4.51 -20.75 10.83
CA ASP A 235 5.82 -20.64 10.22
C ASP A 235 5.81 -21.24 8.81
N HIS A 236 6.31 -20.50 7.81
CA HIS A 236 6.30 -20.94 6.43
C HIS A 236 7.45 -20.35 5.61
N LEU A 237 7.72 -20.97 4.47
CA LEU A 237 8.73 -20.59 3.51
C LEU A 237 8.09 -20.30 2.15
N ILE A 238 8.56 -19.28 1.45
CA ILE A 238 8.22 -19.05 0.04
C ILE A 238 9.33 -19.59 -0.85
N LEU A 239 8.99 -20.60 -1.68
CA LEU A 239 9.89 -21.27 -2.61
C LEU A 239 9.47 -20.95 -4.06
N SER A 240 10.43 -20.61 -4.92
CA SER A 240 10.17 -20.47 -6.36
C SER A 240 9.87 -21.84 -6.99
N ASP A 241 8.91 -21.89 -7.92
CA ASP A 241 8.64 -23.10 -8.71
C ASP A 241 9.86 -23.55 -9.55
N GLN A 242 10.82 -22.68 -9.79
CA GLN A 242 12.09 -23.00 -10.46
C GLN A 242 13.11 -23.67 -9.53
N ASP A 243 12.92 -23.60 -8.22
CA ASP A 243 13.83 -24.12 -7.20
C ASP A 243 13.33 -25.42 -6.55
N ILE A 244 12.15 -25.91 -6.95
CA ILE A 244 11.57 -27.13 -6.38
C ILE A 244 12.47 -28.33 -6.69
N LYS A 245 12.90 -29.03 -5.62
CA LYS A 245 13.61 -30.28 -5.63
C LYS A 245 13.10 -31.15 -4.50
N ALA A 246 12.92 -32.47 -4.75
CA ALA A 246 12.46 -33.39 -3.71
C ALA A 246 13.34 -33.35 -2.45
N ALA A 247 14.66 -33.18 -2.63
CA ALA A 247 15.59 -33.03 -1.51
C ALA A 247 15.30 -31.77 -0.64
N LYS A 248 14.77 -30.66 -1.21
CA LYS A 248 14.40 -29.44 -0.50
C LYS A 248 13.05 -29.55 0.20
N LEU A 249 12.20 -30.49 -0.23
CA LEU A 249 10.88 -30.71 0.34
C LEU A 249 10.85 -31.79 1.45
N LYS A 250 11.99 -32.34 1.84
CA LYS A 250 12.05 -33.41 2.86
C LYS A 250 11.46 -33.01 4.21
N GLU A 251 11.65 -31.75 4.60
CA GLU A 251 11.16 -31.20 5.87
C GLU A 251 9.79 -30.53 5.70
N THR A 252 9.27 -30.47 4.48
CA THR A 252 7.96 -29.86 4.18
C THR A 252 6.85 -30.85 4.50
N SER A 253 6.07 -30.58 5.54
CA SER A 253 4.88 -31.36 5.89
C SER A 253 3.68 -30.98 5.00
N LEU A 254 3.60 -29.71 4.57
CA LEU A 254 2.55 -29.20 3.70
C LEU A 254 3.11 -28.30 2.60
N LEU A 255 2.83 -28.65 1.36
CA LEU A 255 3.11 -27.81 0.18
C LEU A 255 1.85 -27.05 -0.21
N ILE A 256 1.96 -25.74 -0.46
CA ILE A 256 0.84 -24.89 -0.86
C ILE A 256 1.10 -24.30 -2.25
N LEU A 257 0.15 -24.47 -3.17
CA LEU A 257 0.15 -23.90 -4.51
C LEU A 257 -0.96 -22.81 -4.61
N PRO A 258 -0.69 -21.54 -4.30
CA PRO A 258 -1.72 -20.48 -4.27
C PRO A 258 -2.27 -20.14 -5.65
N TYR A 259 -1.40 -20.15 -6.67
CA TYR A 259 -1.73 -19.85 -8.07
C TYR A 259 -0.57 -20.27 -8.98
N ASN A 260 -0.48 -21.54 -9.30
CA ASN A 260 0.65 -22.10 -10.03
C ASN A 260 0.28 -22.55 -11.45
N SER A 261 -0.28 -21.62 -12.24
CA SER A 261 -0.53 -21.83 -13.66
C SER A 261 0.79 -21.98 -14.44
N ASN A 262 0.86 -22.95 -15.35
CA ASN A 262 2.02 -23.20 -16.20
C ASN A 262 3.32 -23.53 -15.42
N MET A 263 3.19 -24.33 -14.39
CA MET A 263 4.31 -24.85 -13.63
C MET A 263 5.30 -25.61 -14.55
N PRO A 264 6.62 -25.40 -14.40
CA PRO A 264 7.62 -26.14 -15.17
C PRO A 264 7.49 -27.66 -14.99
N GLU A 265 7.66 -28.43 -16.06
CA GLU A 265 7.53 -29.90 -16.02
C GLU A 265 8.46 -30.53 -14.98
N ALA A 266 9.69 -30.02 -14.87
CA ALA A 266 10.64 -30.47 -13.85
C ALA A 266 10.06 -30.28 -12.43
N ALA A 267 9.44 -29.12 -12.14
CA ALA A 267 8.81 -28.87 -10.86
C ALA A 267 7.57 -29.76 -10.63
N VAL A 268 6.78 -30.02 -11.67
CA VAL A 268 5.66 -30.97 -11.59
C VAL A 268 6.14 -32.37 -11.23
N ASN A 269 7.27 -32.82 -11.79
CA ASN A 269 7.85 -34.12 -11.49
C ASN A 269 8.34 -34.21 -10.04
N GLU A 270 8.98 -33.17 -9.52
CA GLU A 270 9.46 -33.12 -8.13
C GLU A 270 8.28 -33.08 -7.12
N VAL A 271 7.21 -32.33 -7.43
CA VAL A 271 5.99 -32.34 -6.61
C VAL A 271 5.29 -33.69 -6.68
N ALA A 272 5.28 -34.35 -7.85
CA ALA A 272 4.74 -35.69 -7.98
C ALA A 272 5.51 -36.70 -7.10
N ALA A 273 6.84 -36.63 -7.08
CA ALA A 273 7.67 -37.47 -6.22
C ALA A 273 7.40 -37.17 -4.72
N TYR A 274 7.25 -35.90 -4.35
CA TYR A 274 6.86 -35.51 -2.99
C TYR A 274 5.52 -36.12 -2.56
N LEU A 275 4.48 -36.05 -3.42
CA LEU A 275 3.17 -36.65 -3.15
C LEU A 275 3.22 -38.18 -3.06
N GLN A 276 4.00 -38.84 -3.91
CA GLN A 276 4.22 -40.29 -3.87
C GLN A 276 4.95 -40.74 -2.59
N GLY A 277 5.81 -39.89 -2.06
CA GLY A 277 6.46 -40.06 -0.75
C GLY A 277 5.57 -39.77 0.47
N GLY A 278 4.28 -39.54 0.29
CA GLY A 278 3.31 -39.26 1.40
C GLY A 278 3.15 -37.80 1.72
N GLY A 279 3.75 -36.89 0.97
CA GLY A 279 3.62 -35.43 1.13
C GLY A 279 2.18 -34.96 0.99
N LYS A 280 1.85 -33.80 1.60
CA LYS A 280 0.53 -33.20 1.63
C LYS A 280 0.49 -31.92 0.79
N LEU A 281 -0.63 -31.72 0.05
CA LEU A 281 -0.79 -30.63 -0.90
C LEU A 281 -2.08 -29.83 -0.63
N LEU A 282 -1.95 -28.53 -0.47
CA LEU A 282 -3.06 -27.58 -0.63
C LEU A 282 -2.87 -26.84 -1.96
N ALA A 283 -3.82 -27.00 -2.89
CA ALA A 283 -3.76 -26.33 -4.18
C ALA A 283 -4.98 -25.46 -4.42
N CYS A 284 -4.75 -24.26 -4.98
CA CYS A 284 -5.79 -23.31 -5.33
C CYS A 284 -5.85 -23.10 -6.85
N TYR A 285 -7.04 -22.91 -7.38
CA TYR A 285 -7.38 -22.55 -8.74
C TYR A 285 -7.04 -23.60 -9.79
N THR A 286 -5.80 -24.06 -9.93
CA THR A 286 -5.39 -25.00 -10.97
C THR A 286 -4.36 -26.00 -10.49
N LEU A 287 -4.33 -27.16 -11.11
CA LEU A 287 -3.37 -28.22 -10.81
C LEU A 287 -3.01 -28.99 -12.10
N PRO A 288 -1.74 -29.21 -12.43
CA PRO A 288 -1.32 -30.02 -13.56
C PRO A 288 -1.93 -31.43 -13.55
N ILE A 289 -2.33 -31.95 -14.70
CA ILE A 289 -3.03 -33.26 -14.84
C ILE A 289 -2.30 -34.39 -14.11
N LYS A 290 -0.97 -34.45 -14.18
CA LYS A 290 -0.16 -35.45 -13.46
C LYS A 290 -0.40 -35.36 -11.93
N LEU A 291 -0.46 -34.18 -11.39
CA LEU A 291 -0.71 -33.94 -9.97
C LEU A 291 -2.18 -34.18 -9.60
N GLN A 292 -3.15 -33.87 -10.49
CA GLN A 292 -4.56 -34.17 -10.27
C GLN A 292 -4.78 -35.68 -10.03
N ARG A 293 -4.14 -36.52 -10.85
CA ARG A 293 -4.24 -38.00 -10.71
C ARG A 293 -3.70 -38.49 -9.36
N LEU A 294 -2.57 -37.93 -8.90
CA LEU A 294 -1.95 -38.28 -7.62
C LEU A 294 -2.78 -37.74 -6.44
N ALA A 295 -3.28 -36.54 -6.57
CA ALA A 295 -4.13 -35.88 -5.57
C ALA A 295 -5.54 -36.48 -5.48
N GLY A 296 -5.96 -37.30 -6.44
CA GLY A 296 -7.33 -37.82 -6.47
C GLY A 296 -8.39 -36.76 -6.76
N ILE A 297 -8.03 -35.73 -7.51
CA ILE A 297 -8.88 -34.56 -7.84
C ILE A 297 -9.06 -34.53 -9.35
N HIS A 298 -10.24 -34.15 -9.81
CA HIS A 298 -10.52 -33.91 -11.24
C HIS A 298 -10.95 -32.45 -11.43
N ILE A 299 -10.26 -31.75 -12.33
CA ILE A 299 -10.58 -30.38 -12.74
C ILE A 299 -11.09 -30.45 -14.18
N ASP A 300 -12.32 -29.97 -14.41
CA ASP A 300 -12.95 -30.01 -15.73
C ASP A 300 -12.58 -28.73 -16.53
N GLU A 301 -13.39 -27.68 -16.39
CA GLU A 301 -13.30 -26.47 -17.19
C GLU A 301 -13.51 -25.19 -16.38
N LEU A 302 -13.14 -24.04 -16.97
CA LEU A 302 -13.39 -22.73 -16.41
C LEU A 302 -14.85 -22.34 -16.61
N ILE A 303 -15.56 -22.09 -15.51
CA ILE A 303 -16.96 -21.65 -15.50
C ILE A 303 -17.02 -20.19 -15.12
N LYS A 304 -17.56 -19.35 -16.01
CA LYS A 304 -17.90 -17.97 -15.70
C LYS A 304 -19.22 -17.90 -14.94
N GLN A 305 -19.38 -16.91 -14.09
CA GLN A 305 -20.65 -16.63 -13.42
C GLN A 305 -21.78 -16.39 -14.46
N LYS A 306 -22.95 -16.90 -14.17
CA LYS A 306 -24.16 -16.73 -15.02
C LYS A 306 -24.74 -15.32 -14.88
N TYR A 307 -24.57 -14.71 -13.72
CA TYR A 307 -24.97 -13.35 -13.35
C TYR A 307 -24.06 -12.83 -12.23
N ASP A 308 -24.07 -11.54 -11.99
CA ASP A 308 -23.25 -10.93 -10.93
C ASP A 308 -23.65 -11.48 -9.55
N GLY A 309 -22.66 -12.01 -8.82
CA GLY A 309 -22.89 -12.66 -7.53
C GLY A 309 -23.31 -14.13 -7.60
N PHE A 310 -23.12 -14.81 -8.75
CA PHE A 310 -23.39 -16.24 -8.86
C PHE A 310 -22.45 -17.09 -7.99
N PHE A 311 -21.20 -16.68 -7.83
CA PHE A 311 -20.23 -17.28 -6.90
C PHE A 311 -19.88 -16.28 -5.80
N ALA A 312 -20.84 -16.04 -4.89
CA ALA A 312 -20.71 -15.01 -3.86
C ALA A 312 -20.15 -15.52 -2.53
N SER A 313 -20.41 -16.79 -2.18
CA SER A 313 -19.97 -17.35 -0.90
C SER A 313 -19.68 -18.83 -0.98
N ILE A 314 -18.95 -19.31 0.01
CA ILE A 314 -18.57 -20.71 0.21
C ILE A 314 -19.22 -21.20 1.50
N ARG A 315 -19.93 -22.34 1.45
CA ARG A 315 -20.57 -22.93 2.61
C ARG A 315 -20.22 -24.41 2.76
N PRO A 316 -20.18 -24.91 3.99
CA PRO A 316 -19.87 -26.31 4.30
C PRO A 316 -20.78 -27.31 3.57
N ALA A 317 -20.24 -28.43 3.14
CA ALA A 317 -20.98 -29.60 2.70
C ALA A 317 -21.49 -30.41 3.92
N LYS A 318 -22.16 -31.54 3.66
CA LYS A 318 -22.66 -32.44 4.74
C LYS A 318 -21.52 -32.95 5.64
N ASP A 319 -20.34 -33.16 5.08
CA ASP A 319 -19.14 -33.61 5.81
C ASP A 319 -18.04 -32.53 5.63
N PRO A 320 -18.07 -31.46 6.46
CA PRO A 320 -17.18 -30.34 6.31
C PRO A 320 -15.78 -30.58 6.91
N LEU A 321 -14.87 -29.65 6.70
CA LEU A 321 -13.59 -29.62 7.40
C LEU A 321 -13.79 -29.12 8.85
N VAL A 322 -13.05 -29.69 9.80
CA VAL A 322 -13.07 -29.24 11.19
C VAL A 322 -12.65 -27.78 11.27
N GLY A 323 -13.38 -26.97 12.02
CA GLY A 323 -13.11 -25.53 12.18
C GLY A 323 -13.47 -24.64 10.99
N MET A 324 -14.10 -25.19 9.95
CA MET A 324 -14.54 -24.42 8.79
C MET A 324 -15.65 -23.42 9.18
N PRO A 325 -15.59 -22.15 8.70
CA PRO A 325 -16.67 -21.19 8.88
C PRO A 325 -17.99 -21.64 8.26
N VAL A 326 -19.12 -21.25 8.85
CA VAL A 326 -20.47 -21.54 8.31
C VAL A 326 -20.67 -20.85 6.94
N VAL A 327 -20.14 -19.63 6.78
CA VAL A 327 -20.15 -18.87 5.53
C VAL A 327 -18.79 -18.21 5.39
N THR A 328 -18.24 -18.24 4.19
CA THR A 328 -17.08 -17.45 3.80
C THR A 328 -17.42 -16.67 2.55
N GLU A 329 -17.40 -15.34 2.64
CA GLU A 329 -17.70 -14.47 1.50
C GLU A 329 -16.54 -14.44 0.52
N GLN A 330 -16.83 -14.58 -0.76
CA GLN A 330 -15.86 -14.41 -1.82
C GLN A 330 -16.54 -14.15 -3.14
N ALA A 331 -16.46 -12.92 -3.65
CA ALA A 331 -16.99 -12.55 -4.94
C ALA A 331 -16.10 -13.07 -6.09
N SER A 332 -16.48 -14.18 -6.70
CA SER A 332 -15.77 -14.79 -7.82
C SER A 332 -16.60 -14.70 -9.08
N TRP A 333 -15.99 -14.20 -10.16
CA TRP A 333 -16.63 -14.14 -11.49
C TRP A 333 -16.31 -15.35 -12.36
N ILE A 334 -15.34 -16.18 -11.96
CA ILE A 334 -14.88 -17.39 -12.66
C ILE A 334 -14.29 -18.38 -11.66
N ILE A 335 -14.59 -19.68 -11.84
CA ILE A 335 -14.02 -20.76 -11.04
C ILE A 335 -13.54 -21.89 -11.95
N ASN A 336 -12.71 -22.78 -11.44
CA ASN A 336 -12.47 -24.08 -12.08
C ASN A 336 -13.51 -25.09 -11.59
N SER A 337 -14.34 -25.59 -12.49
CA SER A 337 -15.27 -26.67 -12.21
C SER A 337 -14.51 -27.95 -11.81
N THR A 338 -14.98 -28.63 -10.79
CA THR A 338 -14.30 -29.81 -10.25
C THR A 338 -15.29 -30.90 -9.93
N LYS A 339 -14.84 -32.16 -9.98
CA LYS A 339 -15.64 -33.34 -9.55
C LYS A 339 -14.82 -34.22 -8.62
N PRO A 340 -15.45 -34.76 -7.55
CA PRO A 340 -14.80 -35.77 -6.72
C PRO A 340 -14.60 -37.05 -7.53
N ILE A 341 -13.48 -37.72 -7.27
CA ILE A 341 -13.21 -39.07 -7.79
C ILE A 341 -13.74 -40.06 -6.77
N GLN A 342 -14.67 -40.92 -7.18
CA GLN A 342 -15.32 -41.93 -6.30
C GLN A 342 -14.26 -42.74 -5.56
N GLY A 343 -14.43 -42.89 -4.24
CA GLY A 343 -13.51 -43.61 -3.35
C GLY A 343 -12.16 -42.94 -3.08
N ARG A 344 -11.89 -41.79 -3.71
CA ARG A 344 -10.61 -41.07 -3.56
C ARG A 344 -10.75 -39.65 -2.98
N SER A 345 -11.81 -38.95 -3.33
CA SER A 345 -12.07 -37.59 -2.85
C SER A 345 -13.54 -37.34 -2.58
N ARG A 346 -13.84 -36.32 -1.78
CA ARG A 346 -15.17 -35.86 -1.42
C ARG A 346 -15.28 -34.35 -1.52
N VAL A 347 -16.51 -33.84 -1.59
CA VAL A 347 -16.81 -32.41 -1.50
C VAL A 347 -16.86 -32.01 -0.03
N ALA A 348 -16.09 -31.00 0.38
CA ALA A 348 -16.12 -30.41 1.71
C ALA A 348 -16.86 -29.07 1.75
N ALA A 349 -17.00 -28.38 0.62
CA ALA A 349 -17.73 -27.12 0.52
C ALA A 349 -18.27 -26.88 -0.90
N TRP A 350 -19.34 -26.06 -0.97
CA TRP A 350 -20.03 -25.67 -2.19
C TRP A 350 -20.03 -24.17 -2.38
N TRP A 351 -20.08 -23.72 -3.64
CA TRP A 351 -20.35 -22.33 -3.99
C TRP A 351 -21.85 -22.02 -3.90
N TYR A 352 -22.14 -20.82 -3.36
CA TYR A 352 -23.49 -20.27 -3.24
C TYR A 352 -23.55 -18.90 -3.90
N ASP A 353 -24.72 -18.54 -4.40
CA ASP A 353 -24.97 -17.23 -4.97
C ASP A 353 -25.27 -16.16 -3.89
N ASN A 354 -25.41 -14.91 -4.33
CA ASN A 354 -25.73 -13.79 -3.46
C ASN A 354 -27.17 -13.80 -2.88
N LYS A 355 -28.00 -14.76 -3.32
CA LYS A 355 -29.34 -15.03 -2.74
C LYS A 355 -29.31 -16.19 -1.76
N GLY A 356 -28.16 -16.82 -1.56
CA GLY A 356 -27.97 -17.96 -0.69
C GLY A 356 -28.41 -19.29 -1.28
N ALA A 357 -28.60 -19.38 -2.60
CA ALA A 357 -28.90 -20.63 -3.29
C ALA A 357 -27.61 -21.36 -3.69
N SER A 358 -27.60 -22.71 -3.61
CA SER A 358 -26.48 -23.52 -4.09
C SER A 358 -26.33 -23.36 -5.61
N THR A 359 -25.07 -23.25 -6.05
CA THR A 359 -24.75 -23.23 -7.49
C THR A 359 -24.50 -24.62 -8.05
N ASP A 360 -24.46 -25.66 -7.19
CA ASP A 360 -24.10 -27.05 -7.50
C ASP A 360 -22.63 -27.21 -7.99
N PHE A 361 -21.80 -26.21 -7.79
CA PHE A 361 -20.37 -26.29 -8.06
C PHE A 361 -19.58 -26.50 -6.76
N PRO A 362 -18.72 -27.56 -6.68
CA PRO A 362 -17.84 -27.74 -5.53
C PRO A 362 -16.87 -26.58 -5.39
N ALA A 363 -16.77 -26.02 -4.18
CA ALA A 363 -15.76 -25.04 -3.85
C ALA A 363 -14.47 -25.71 -3.37
N ILE A 364 -14.59 -26.75 -2.52
CA ILE A 364 -13.46 -27.44 -1.92
C ILE A 364 -13.65 -28.97 -2.07
N LEU A 365 -12.63 -29.59 -2.65
CA LEU A 365 -12.48 -31.05 -2.69
C LEU A 365 -11.37 -31.50 -1.73
N VAL A 366 -11.57 -32.63 -1.10
CA VAL A 366 -10.64 -33.22 -0.14
C VAL A 366 -10.34 -34.67 -0.48
N SER A 367 -9.08 -35.05 -0.48
CA SER A 367 -8.59 -36.41 -0.54
C SER A 367 -7.61 -36.69 0.62
N ASN A 368 -7.03 -37.89 0.66
CA ASN A 368 -6.11 -38.27 1.75
C ASN A 368 -4.82 -37.42 1.79
N ASN A 369 -4.38 -36.89 0.66
CA ASN A 369 -3.12 -36.14 0.55
C ASN A 369 -3.28 -34.75 -0.10
N CYS A 370 -4.51 -34.35 -0.46
CA CYS A 370 -4.73 -33.05 -1.08
C CYS A 370 -6.05 -32.42 -0.63
N VAL A 371 -6.01 -31.11 -0.43
CA VAL A 371 -7.18 -30.23 -0.45
C VAL A 371 -7.05 -29.32 -1.66
N PHE A 372 -8.12 -29.28 -2.46
CA PHE A 372 -8.17 -28.42 -3.63
C PHE A 372 -9.29 -27.39 -3.48
N PHE A 373 -8.95 -26.12 -3.60
CA PHE A 373 -9.88 -25.00 -3.66
C PHE A 373 -10.03 -24.53 -5.10
N SER A 374 -11.27 -24.55 -5.63
CA SER A 374 -11.58 -24.30 -7.05
C SER A 374 -11.36 -22.85 -7.51
N HIS A 375 -10.95 -21.97 -6.61
CA HIS A 375 -10.54 -20.59 -6.88
C HIS A 375 -9.25 -20.21 -6.10
N VAL A 376 -8.80 -18.97 -6.25
CA VAL A 376 -7.73 -18.39 -5.40
C VAL A 376 -8.33 -17.80 -4.13
N LEU A 377 -7.56 -17.73 -3.05
CA LEU A 377 -7.97 -16.95 -1.88
C LEU A 377 -7.82 -15.45 -2.16
N LEU A 378 -8.89 -14.69 -1.91
CA LEU A 378 -8.92 -13.24 -1.99
C LEU A 378 -8.81 -12.64 -0.58
N ALA A 379 -8.49 -11.35 -0.48
CA ALA A 379 -8.24 -10.68 0.81
C ALA A 379 -9.51 -10.26 1.56
N ASP A 380 -10.66 -10.18 0.87
CA ASP A 380 -11.98 -9.90 1.46
C ASP A 380 -12.39 -11.01 2.45
N ASP A 381 -13.24 -10.68 3.42
CA ASP A 381 -13.66 -11.58 4.51
C ASP A 381 -12.47 -12.29 5.18
N SER A 382 -11.43 -11.53 5.50
CA SER A 382 -10.12 -12.06 5.88
C SER A 382 -10.16 -13.00 7.10
N SER A 383 -11.00 -12.73 8.10
CA SER A 383 -11.12 -13.57 9.30
C SER A 383 -11.70 -14.95 9.00
N ASN A 384 -12.78 -15.03 8.21
CA ASN A 384 -13.35 -16.31 7.82
C ASN A 384 -12.43 -17.07 6.86
N LYS A 385 -11.73 -16.37 5.94
CA LYS A 385 -10.78 -17.01 5.03
C LYS A 385 -9.54 -17.55 5.74
N GLN A 386 -9.06 -16.88 6.78
CA GLN A 386 -8.00 -17.43 7.62
C GLN A 386 -8.44 -18.74 8.29
N ARG A 387 -9.64 -18.76 8.88
CA ARG A 387 -10.19 -19.99 9.47
C ARG A 387 -10.43 -21.08 8.43
N LEU A 388 -10.91 -20.72 7.22
CA LEU A 388 -11.05 -21.63 6.11
C LEU A 388 -9.70 -22.23 5.70
N LEU A 389 -8.67 -21.38 5.56
CA LEU A 389 -7.30 -21.83 5.26
C LEU A 389 -6.78 -22.78 6.33
N LEU A 390 -6.94 -22.45 7.61
CA LEU A 390 -6.54 -23.32 8.73
C LEU A 390 -7.31 -24.64 8.73
N ALA A 391 -8.60 -24.63 8.40
CA ALA A 391 -9.40 -25.84 8.27
C ALA A 391 -8.87 -26.74 7.13
N MET A 392 -8.52 -26.17 5.97
CA MET A 392 -7.92 -26.89 4.85
C MET A 392 -6.56 -27.47 5.21
N MET A 393 -5.70 -26.69 5.84
CA MET A 393 -4.36 -27.08 6.26
C MET A 393 -4.37 -28.13 7.37
N GLY A 394 -5.16 -27.88 8.41
CA GLY A 394 -5.27 -28.75 9.58
C GLY A 394 -5.92 -30.12 9.29
N ASN A 395 -6.75 -30.20 8.22
CA ASN A 395 -7.23 -31.49 7.74
C ASN A 395 -6.10 -32.35 7.15
N LEU A 396 -5.10 -31.72 6.51
CA LEU A 396 -3.95 -32.42 5.92
C LEU A 396 -2.85 -32.70 6.95
N VAL A 397 -2.60 -31.73 7.83
CA VAL A 397 -1.54 -31.75 8.85
C VAL A 397 -2.11 -31.26 10.19
N PRO A 398 -2.71 -32.13 11.01
CA PRO A 398 -3.40 -31.76 12.26
C PRO A 398 -2.56 -30.93 13.23
N GLY A 399 -1.25 -31.15 13.29
CA GLY A 399 -0.34 -30.38 14.16
C GLY A 399 -0.29 -28.88 13.87
N LEU A 400 -0.73 -28.43 12.69
CA LEU A 400 -0.83 -27.00 12.37
C LEU A 400 -1.91 -26.27 13.18
N TRP A 401 -2.93 -26.98 13.68
CA TRP A 401 -3.91 -26.40 14.60
C TRP A 401 -3.27 -25.97 15.92
N GLN A 402 -2.39 -26.83 16.48
CA GLN A 402 -1.65 -26.49 17.71
C GLN A 402 -0.73 -25.29 17.48
N GLN A 403 0.00 -25.28 16.38
CA GLN A 403 0.88 -24.14 16.03
C GLN A 403 0.08 -22.86 15.88
N ALA A 404 -1.05 -22.89 15.15
CA ALA A 404 -1.93 -21.72 14.99
C ALA A 404 -2.51 -21.24 16.32
N GLY A 405 -2.98 -22.16 17.17
CA GLY A 405 -3.48 -21.83 18.50
C GLY A 405 -2.43 -21.15 19.36
N ARG A 406 -1.20 -21.66 19.38
CA ARG A 406 -0.07 -21.05 20.09
C ARG A 406 0.28 -19.68 19.52
N GLY A 407 0.46 -19.60 18.19
CA GLY A 407 0.78 -18.34 17.51
C GLY A 407 -0.28 -17.25 17.76
N ARG A 408 -1.56 -17.62 17.81
CA ARG A 408 -2.64 -16.66 18.12
C ARG A 408 -2.58 -16.17 19.56
N LEU A 409 -2.31 -17.05 20.53
CA LEU A 409 -2.11 -16.66 21.93
C LEU A 409 -0.94 -15.69 22.08
N ASP A 410 0.20 -16.00 21.46
CA ASP A 410 1.40 -15.18 21.53
C ASP A 410 1.24 -13.81 20.83
N GLN A 411 0.33 -13.71 19.87
CA GLN A 411 0.04 -12.45 19.16
C GLN A 411 -0.93 -11.53 19.91
N ILE A 412 -1.61 -11.99 20.97
CA ILE A 412 -2.54 -11.14 21.72
C ILE A 412 -1.78 -9.95 22.32
N GLY A 413 -2.21 -8.75 21.97
CA GLY A 413 -1.59 -7.50 22.44
C GLY A 413 -0.32 -7.09 21.69
N HIS A 414 0.13 -7.88 20.70
CA HIS A 414 1.27 -7.49 19.85
C HIS A 414 0.79 -6.58 18.72
N PHE A 415 0.69 -5.29 18.96
CA PHE A 415 0.34 -4.27 17.97
C PHE A 415 0.82 -2.87 18.38
N GLY A 416 1.09 -2.01 17.39
CA GLY A 416 1.56 -0.65 17.60
C GLY A 416 2.80 -0.61 18.52
N PRO A 417 2.78 0.14 19.62
CA PRO A 417 3.92 0.23 20.53
C PRO A 417 4.03 -0.96 21.50
N TYR A 418 3.08 -1.91 21.50
CA TYR A 418 3.03 -3.00 22.46
C TYR A 418 3.59 -4.30 21.86
N ARG A 419 4.40 -4.99 22.64
CA ARG A 419 5.07 -6.24 22.24
C ARG A 419 4.37 -7.51 22.71
N ASP A 420 3.42 -7.40 23.66
CA ASP A 420 2.70 -8.52 24.23
C ASP A 420 1.41 -8.06 24.93
N TYR A 421 0.59 -9.03 25.39
CA TYR A 421 -0.65 -8.78 26.09
C TYR A 421 -0.47 -7.90 27.33
N ALA A 422 0.53 -8.19 28.17
CA ALA A 422 0.73 -7.46 29.43
C ALA A 422 1.10 -5.99 29.17
N ALA A 423 1.98 -5.75 28.21
CA ALA A 423 2.36 -4.41 27.79
C ALA A 423 1.17 -3.62 27.21
N ALA A 424 0.33 -4.27 26.39
CA ALA A 424 -0.87 -3.66 25.83
C ALA A 424 -1.87 -3.27 26.92
N VAL A 425 -2.21 -4.19 27.82
CA VAL A 425 -3.12 -3.92 28.94
C VAL A 425 -2.59 -2.79 29.83
N ALA A 426 -1.32 -2.84 30.21
CA ALA A 426 -0.71 -1.81 31.08
C ALA A 426 -0.70 -0.43 30.40
N GLY A 427 -0.27 -0.36 29.12
CA GLY A 427 -0.22 0.88 28.37
C GLY A 427 -1.59 1.51 28.13
N ILE A 428 -2.56 0.71 27.68
CA ILE A 428 -3.94 1.18 27.45
C ILE A 428 -4.59 1.62 28.77
N ARG A 429 -4.43 0.85 29.85
CA ARG A 429 -4.94 1.22 31.18
C ARG A 429 -4.36 2.52 31.70
N GLY A 430 -3.06 2.76 31.47
CA GLY A 430 -2.40 4.02 31.82
C GLY A 430 -2.98 5.24 31.10
N LEU A 431 -3.45 5.06 29.85
CA LEU A 431 -4.07 6.12 29.07
C LEU A 431 -5.59 6.26 29.34
N ALA A 432 -6.23 5.26 29.90
CA ALA A 432 -7.68 5.18 30.07
C ALA A 432 -8.25 6.20 31.08
N TYR A 433 -7.43 6.70 32.01
CA TYR A 433 -7.82 7.68 33.04
C TYR A 433 -9.26 7.55 33.55
N ARG A 434 -9.61 6.41 34.16
CA ARG A 434 -10.98 6.11 34.68
C ARG A 434 -12.08 5.99 33.63
N ASN A 435 -11.78 5.92 32.34
CA ASN A 435 -12.78 5.70 31.30
C ASN A 435 -13.37 4.28 31.43
N ARG A 436 -14.60 4.21 31.97
CA ARG A 436 -15.27 2.94 32.25
C ARG A 436 -15.42 2.05 31.03
N SER A 437 -15.73 2.64 29.87
CA SER A 437 -15.90 1.85 28.64
C SER A 437 -14.59 1.18 28.20
N VAL A 438 -13.45 1.86 28.34
CA VAL A 438 -12.12 1.28 28.09
C VAL A 438 -11.84 0.15 29.08
N LEU A 439 -12.11 0.37 30.37
CA LEU A 439 -11.89 -0.66 31.41
C LEU A 439 -12.73 -1.91 31.15
N THR A 440 -14.00 -1.77 30.77
CA THR A 440 -14.87 -2.90 30.39
C THR A 440 -14.30 -3.67 29.19
N LYS A 441 -13.73 -2.98 28.19
CA LYS A 441 -13.05 -3.65 27.06
C LYS A 441 -11.82 -4.42 27.51
N LEU A 442 -11.03 -3.87 28.43
CA LEU A 442 -9.87 -4.56 29.00
C LEU A 442 -10.28 -5.79 29.84
N GLU A 443 -11.38 -5.71 30.59
CA GLU A 443 -11.95 -6.84 31.35
C GLU A 443 -12.41 -7.94 30.40
N SER A 444 -13.14 -7.59 29.34
CA SER A 444 -13.56 -8.55 28.30
C SER A 444 -12.35 -9.20 27.62
N ALA A 445 -11.30 -8.42 27.32
CA ALA A 445 -10.08 -8.97 26.75
C ALA A 445 -9.39 -9.96 27.70
N ALA A 446 -9.40 -9.70 29.00
CA ALA A 446 -8.84 -10.58 30.03
C ALA A 446 -9.62 -11.90 30.14
N SER A 447 -10.95 -11.85 30.10
CA SER A 447 -11.79 -13.07 30.08
C SER A 447 -11.47 -13.95 28.90
N PHE A 448 -11.51 -13.38 27.69
CA PHE A 448 -11.21 -14.12 26.46
C PHE A 448 -9.77 -14.62 26.39
N HIS A 449 -8.80 -13.90 26.94
CA HIS A 449 -7.42 -14.37 27.03
C HIS A 449 -7.32 -15.62 27.90
N THR A 450 -7.94 -15.61 29.10
CA THR A 450 -7.96 -16.75 30.02
C THR A 450 -8.70 -17.95 29.42
N GLU A 451 -9.82 -17.73 28.75
CA GLU A 451 -10.56 -18.77 28.03
C GLU A 451 -9.72 -19.39 26.92
N ALA A 452 -9.00 -18.56 26.13
CA ALA A 452 -8.11 -19.03 25.08
C ALA A 452 -6.99 -19.93 25.62
N GLU A 453 -6.35 -19.55 26.74
CA GLU A 453 -5.35 -20.38 27.41
C GLU A 453 -5.96 -21.71 27.91
N SER A 454 -7.15 -21.67 28.50
CA SER A 454 -7.86 -22.88 28.98
C SER A 454 -8.18 -23.83 27.80
N HIS A 455 -8.68 -23.33 26.69
CA HIS A 455 -8.96 -24.14 25.49
C HIS A 455 -7.69 -24.73 24.90
N PHE A 456 -6.59 -23.96 24.89
CA PHE A 456 -5.31 -24.47 24.42
C PHE A 456 -4.81 -25.66 25.24
N GLN A 457 -4.89 -25.58 26.56
CA GLN A 457 -4.54 -26.70 27.46
C GLN A 457 -5.41 -27.94 27.25
N LYS A 458 -6.68 -27.75 26.86
CA LYS A 458 -7.60 -28.82 26.51
C LYS A 458 -7.43 -29.34 25.08
N GLN A 459 -6.46 -28.81 24.32
CA GLN A 459 -6.23 -29.11 22.93
C GLN A 459 -7.42 -28.77 21.99
N ASP A 460 -8.32 -27.88 22.43
CA ASP A 460 -9.38 -27.32 21.60
C ASP A 460 -8.88 -26.06 20.90
N TYR A 461 -8.08 -26.27 19.86
CA TYR A 461 -7.38 -25.19 19.16
C TYR A 461 -8.32 -24.29 18.37
N THR A 462 -9.46 -24.80 17.94
CA THR A 462 -10.47 -24.01 17.24
C THR A 462 -11.07 -22.96 18.16
N GLN A 463 -11.44 -23.33 19.39
CA GLN A 463 -11.92 -22.37 20.40
C GLN A 463 -10.80 -21.47 20.93
N THR A 464 -9.58 -22.00 21.08
CA THR A 464 -8.40 -21.17 21.39
C THR A 464 -8.26 -19.99 20.44
N ILE A 465 -8.32 -20.23 19.12
CA ILE A 465 -8.19 -19.21 18.10
C ILE A 465 -9.34 -18.19 18.19
N LEU A 466 -10.57 -18.65 18.33
CA LEU A 466 -11.75 -17.77 18.45
C LEU A 466 -11.67 -16.85 19.68
N CYS A 467 -11.30 -17.41 20.84
CA CYS A 467 -11.14 -16.62 22.06
C CYS A 467 -9.96 -15.64 21.95
N ALA A 468 -8.83 -16.06 21.36
CA ALA A 468 -7.70 -15.19 21.14
C ALA A 468 -8.03 -14.01 20.19
N GLU A 469 -8.80 -14.25 19.13
CA GLU A 469 -9.29 -13.21 18.22
C GLU A 469 -10.20 -12.21 18.95
N ASN A 470 -11.08 -12.69 19.84
CA ASN A 470 -11.95 -11.83 20.64
C ASN A 470 -11.15 -11.02 21.67
N ALA A 471 -10.14 -11.61 22.32
CA ALA A 471 -9.22 -10.88 23.20
C ALA A 471 -8.51 -9.75 22.43
N GLN A 472 -7.91 -10.07 21.29
CA GLN A 472 -7.23 -9.10 20.43
C GLN A 472 -8.16 -7.99 19.96
N LYS A 473 -9.39 -8.31 19.53
CA LYS A 473 -10.41 -7.34 19.12
C LYS A 473 -10.72 -6.35 20.23
N ASN A 474 -10.97 -6.85 21.46
CA ASN A 474 -11.30 -5.98 22.60
C ASN A 474 -10.12 -5.08 22.99
N LEU A 475 -8.88 -5.60 22.97
CA LEU A 475 -7.67 -4.77 23.17
C LEU A 475 -7.54 -3.68 22.11
N LEU A 476 -7.76 -4.02 20.84
CA LEU A 476 -7.67 -3.08 19.73
C LEU A 476 -8.74 -1.97 19.84
N GLU A 477 -9.99 -2.33 20.20
CA GLU A 477 -11.05 -1.35 20.44
C GLU A 477 -10.70 -0.45 21.64
N ALA A 478 -10.21 -1.02 22.74
CA ALA A 478 -9.74 -0.24 23.88
C ALA A 478 -8.60 0.72 23.50
N PHE A 479 -7.66 0.27 22.67
CA PHE A 479 -6.60 1.13 22.12
C PHE A 479 -7.16 2.27 21.27
N CYS A 480 -8.12 2.00 20.40
CA CYS A 480 -8.78 3.03 19.60
C CYS A 480 -9.48 4.08 20.49
N MET A 481 -10.15 3.65 21.55
CA MET A 481 -10.87 4.52 22.47
C MET A 481 -9.97 5.49 23.25
N VAL A 482 -8.71 5.13 23.53
CA VAL A 482 -7.77 6.02 24.24
C VAL A 482 -7.03 7.00 23.32
N GLN A 483 -7.23 6.90 22.00
CA GLN A 483 -6.65 7.85 21.06
C GLN A 483 -7.33 9.22 21.19
N LYS A 484 -6.51 10.28 21.16
CA LYS A 484 -7.01 11.65 21.32
C LYS A 484 -7.49 12.22 19.99
N SER A 485 -8.67 12.81 19.99
CA SER A 485 -9.16 13.62 18.87
C SER A 485 -8.55 15.02 18.89
N THR A 486 -8.33 15.62 17.71
CA THR A 486 -7.81 16.98 17.58
C THR A 486 -8.93 17.88 17.04
N PRO A 487 -9.38 18.89 17.83
CA PRO A 487 -10.39 19.82 17.38
C PRO A 487 -9.91 20.67 16.18
N GLY A 488 -10.82 20.99 15.25
CA GLY A 488 -10.53 21.84 14.09
C GLY A 488 -9.72 21.18 12.98
N GLU A 489 -9.27 19.93 13.17
CA GLU A 489 -8.55 19.15 12.17
C GLU A 489 -9.44 18.84 10.96
N GLN A 490 -8.95 19.11 9.76
CA GLN A 490 -9.65 18.73 8.53
C GLN A 490 -9.48 17.24 8.25
N ARG A 491 -10.59 16.52 8.24
CA ARG A 491 -10.65 15.05 8.06
C ARG A 491 -11.43 14.77 6.82
N VAL A 492 -10.73 14.40 5.77
CA VAL A 492 -11.25 14.33 4.42
C VAL A 492 -11.19 12.92 3.89
N PHE A 493 -12.21 12.47 3.17
CA PHE A 493 -12.21 11.17 2.50
C PHE A 493 -12.42 11.34 1.00
N TRP A 494 -11.57 10.69 0.19
CA TRP A 494 -11.84 10.52 -1.23
C TRP A 494 -12.86 9.42 -1.46
N CYS A 495 -13.91 9.68 -2.20
CA CYS A 495 -14.88 8.69 -2.66
C CYS A 495 -14.80 8.55 -4.19
N HIS A 496 -14.08 7.53 -4.64
CA HIS A 496 -13.82 7.28 -6.06
C HIS A 496 -15.07 6.77 -6.80
N ASN A 497 -15.93 6.02 -6.13
CA ASN A 497 -17.17 5.54 -6.71
C ASN A 497 -18.22 6.65 -6.70
N ALA A 498 -18.63 7.09 -7.89
CA ALA A 498 -19.63 8.14 -8.05
C ALA A 498 -21.03 7.78 -7.51
N PHE A 499 -21.26 6.53 -7.15
CA PHE A 499 -22.51 6.03 -6.56
C PHE A 499 -22.41 5.87 -5.02
N GLY A 500 -21.33 6.34 -4.41
CA GLY A 500 -21.09 6.21 -2.99
C GLY A 500 -20.51 4.85 -2.60
N VAL A 501 -20.91 4.34 -1.44
CA VAL A 501 -20.49 3.04 -0.92
C VAL A 501 -21.42 1.96 -1.46
N GLU A 502 -20.85 0.84 -1.91
CA GLU A 502 -21.64 -0.28 -2.43
C GLU A 502 -22.58 -0.84 -1.34
N GLY A 503 -23.82 -1.05 -1.68
CA GLY A 503 -24.87 -1.51 -0.75
C GLY A 503 -25.47 -0.41 0.14
N MET A 504 -24.97 0.84 0.10
CA MET A 504 -25.48 1.98 0.86
C MET A 504 -26.07 3.04 -0.06
N THR A 505 -27.05 3.77 0.45
CA THR A 505 -27.48 5.05 -0.13
C THR A 505 -26.48 6.16 0.19
N TRP A 506 -26.52 7.29 -0.53
CA TRP A 506 -25.73 8.47 -0.19
C TRP A 506 -26.02 9.01 1.23
N ASP A 507 -27.29 8.89 1.68
CA ASP A 507 -27.68 9.31 3.03
C ASP A 507 -26.96 8.48 4.09
N GLU A 508 -26.94 7.15 3.95
CA GLU A 508 -26.26 6.23 4.86
C GLU A 508 -24.74 6.42 4.83
N ALA A 509 -24.14 6.49 3.63
CA ALA A 509 -22.71 6.64 3.47
C ALA A 509 -22.18 7.96 4.09
N VAL A 510 -22.87 9.08 3.85
CA VAL A 510 -22.47 10.38 4.42
C VAL A 510 -22.73 10.43 5.93
N LYS A 511 -23.80 9.80 6.41
CA LYS A 511 -24.08 9.65 7.84
C LYS A 511 -22.93 8.97 8.57
N VAL A 512 -22.44 7.84 8.04
CA VAL A 512 -21.30 7.09 8.62
C VAL A 512 -20.06 7.99 8.72
N LEU A 513 -19.73 8.79 7.72
CA LEU A 513 -18.61 9.75 7.77
C LEU A 513 -18.80 10.78 8.87
N ALA A 514 -19.99 11.40 8.95
CA ALA A 514 -20.29 12.45 9.92
C ALA A 514 -20.25 11.94 11.36
N GLU A 515 -20.88 10.79 11.63
CA GLU A 515 -20.92 10.17 12.96
C GLU A 515 -19.53 9.79 13.45
N ASN A 516 -18.59 9.49 12.54
CA ASN A 516 -17.20 9.16 12.86
C ASN A 516 -16.25 10.37 12.76
N GLY A 517 -16.80 11.59 12.74
CA GLY A 517 -16.08 12.84 12.93
C GLY A 517 -15.29 13.32 11.71
N PHE A 518 -15.66 12.93 10.51
CA PHE A 518 -15.10 13.48 9.27
C PHE A 518 -15.77 14.81 8.92
N SER A 519 -15.01 15.71 8.29
CA SER A 519 -15.46 17.09 7.98
C SER A 519 -15.82 17.28 6.50
N ALA A 520 -15.29 16.46 5.60
CA ALA A 520 -15.49 16.62 4.17
C ALA A 520 -15.39 15.28 3.40
N ILE A 521 -16.09 15.25 2.26
CA ILE A 521 -15.96 14.20 1.25
C ILE A 521 -15.54 14.81 -0.09
N LEU A 522 -14.58 14.17 -0.77
CA LEU A 522 -14.17 14.46 -2.14
C LEU A 522 -14.82 13.42 -3.06
N THR A 523 -15.94 13.76 -3.68
CA THR A 523 -16.74 12.81 -4.45
C THR A 523 -16.46 12.88 -5.95
N ASN A 524 -16.12 11.75 -6.58
CA ASN A 524 -15.76 11.68 -8.00
C ASN A 524 -17.01 11.74 -8.89
N MET A 525 -17.41 12.94 -9.29
CA MET A 525 -18.61 13.20 -10.11
C MET A 525 -18.32 13.50 -11.56
N LEU A 526 -17.03 13.67 -11.93
CA LEU A 526 -16.61 14.08 -13.27
C LEU A 526 -15.36 13.33 -13.74
N TRP A 527 -15.36 12.97 -15.01
CA TRP A 527 -14.18 12.50 -15.74
C TRP A 527 -13.94 13.38 -16.97
N GLY A 528 -12.83 13.19 -17.68
CA GLY A 528 -12.51 13.96 -18.88
C GLY A 528 -13.57 13.86 -20.01
N GLY A 529 -14.45 12.88 -19.95
CA GLY A 529 -15.49 12.65 -20.96
C GLY A 529 -16.83 12.16 -20.44
N ALA A 530 -17.07 12.23 -19.12
CA ALA A 530 -18.36 11.82 -18.53
C ALA A 530 -18.69 12.59 -17.26
N ALA A 531 -19.99 12.75 -17.00
CA ALA A 531 -20.54 13.29 -15.76
C ALA A 531 -21.52 12.30 -15.13
N PHE A 532 -21.61 12.30 -13.78
CA PHE A 532 -22.57 11.52 -13.01
C PHE A 532 -23.76 12.35 -12.52
N TYR A 533 -24.03 13.44 -13.22
CA TYR A 533 -25.16 14.35 -13.05
C TYR A 533 -25.60 14.87 -14.43
N PRO A 534 -26.78 15.51 -14.57
CA PRO A 534 -27.19 16.14 -15.82
C PRO A 534 -26.27 17.30 -16.21
N SER A 535 -25.31 17.06 -17.11
CA SER A 535 -24.37 18.03 -17.65
C SER A 535 -24.77 18.47 -19.05
N GLU A 536 -24.56 19.76 -19.37
CA GLU A 536 -24.73 20.31 -20.70
C GLU A 536 -23.47 20.16 -21.56
N LEU A 537 -22.33 19.83 -20.94
CA LEU A 537 -21.02 19.82 -21.58
C LEU A 537 -20.49 18.41 -21.80
N LEU A 538 -20.81 17.49 -20.91
CA LEU A 538 -20.29 16.13 -20.89
C LEU A 538 -21.44 15.11 -20.99
N PRO A 539 -21.25 14.00 -21.71
CA PRO A 539 -22.25 12.93 -21.72
C PRO A 539 -22.43 12.34 -20.32
N ALA A 540 -23.63 11.92 -20.01
CA ALA A 540 -23.87 11.15 -18.80
C ALA A 540 -23.17 9.79 -18.86
N ALA A 541 -22.51 9.40 -17.77
CA ALA A 541 -21.99 8.04 -17.62
C ALA A 541 -23.14 7.01 -17.73
N PRO A 542 -22.96 5.84 -18.39
CA PRO A 542 -24.04 4.90 -18.65
C PRO A 542 -24.90 4.58 -17.42
N LYS A 543 -24.27 4.18 -16.33
CA LYS A 543 -24.98 3.86 -15.06
C LYS A 543 -25.67 5.08 -14.42
N ALA A 544 -25.19 6.30 -14.65
CA ALA A 544 -25.83 7.51 -14.12
C ALA A 544 -27.16 7.82 -14.82
N LYS A 545 -27.33 7.43 -16.07
CA LYS A 545 -28.63 7.54 -16.77
C LYS A 545 -29.73 6.77 -16.06
N GLU A 546 -29.38 5.61 -15.47
CA GLU A 546 -30.33 4.75 -14.76
C GLU A 546 -30.55 5.19 -13.30
N LYS A 547 -29.46 5.62 -12.63
CA LYS A 547 -29.46 5.92 -11.19
C LYS A 547 -29.73 7.40 -10.84
N GLY A 548 -29.87 8.27 -11.86
CA GLY A 548 -30.18 9.68 -11.68
C GLY A 548 -29.00 10.55 -11.26
N ASP A 549 -29.33 11.77 -10.83
CA ASP A 549 -28.36 12.81 -10.45
C ASP A 549 -27.63 12.47 -9.14
N GLN A 550 -26.45 11.86 -9.26
CA GLN A 550 -25.64 11.47 -8.10
C GLN A 550 -25.10 12.66 -7.34
N MET A 551 -24.84 13.78 -8.04
CA MET A 551 -24.37 15.00 -7.41
C MET A 551 -25.41 15.59 -6.45
N LYS A 552 -26.67 15.65 -6.89
CA LYS A 552 -27.79 16.12 -6.07
C LYS A 552 -27.99 15.23 -4.85
N LEU A 553 -27.95 13.88 -5.03
CA LEU A 553 -28.12 12.92 -3.93
C LEU A 553 -27.01 13.07 -2.88
N CYS A 554 -25.74 13.11 -3.30
CA CYS A 554 -24.60 13.30 -2.42
C CYS A 554 -24.66 14.64 -1.68
N LEU A 555 -24.91 15.73 -2.40
CA LEU A 555 -24.98 17.08 -1.82
C LEU A 555 -26.10 17.21 -0.78
N THR A 556 -27.28 16.64 -1.05
CA THR A 556 -28.40 16.63 -0.11
C THR A 556 -28.02 15.92 1.20
N ALA A 557 -27.36 14.77 1.09
CA ALA A 557 -26.86 14.04 2.26
C ALA A 557 -25.80 14.85 3.02
N CYS A 558 -24.84 15.45 2.31
CA CYS A 558 -23.81 16.30 2.92
C CYS A 558 -24.42 17.50 3.67
N GLN A 559 -25.42 18.16 3.11
CA GLN A 559 -26.13 19.26 3.76
C GLN A 559 -26.85 18.79 5.03
N LYS A 560 -27.52 17.64 5.00
CA LYS A 560 -28.24 17.05 6.14
C LYS A 560 -27.30 16.74 7.33
N TYR A 561 -26.10 16.26 7.06
CA TYR A 561 -25.14 15.85 8.09
C TYR A 561 -24.00 16.86 8.30
N HIS A 562 -24.09 18.06 7.75
CA HIS A 562 -23.12 19.14 7.87
C HIS A 562 -21.70 18.79 7.40
N LEU A 563 -21.57 17.92 6.39
CA LEU A 563 -20.30 17.64 5.74
C LEU A 563 -20.05 18.61 4.58
N GLN A 564 -18.80 18.98 4.38
CA GLN A 564 -18.39 19.69 3.17
C GLN A 564 -18.36 18.70 1.99
N CYS A 565 -18.99 19.10 0.89
CA CYS A 565 -19.00 18.36 -0.37
C CYS A 565 -18.06 19.04 -1.36
N HIS A 566 -16.95 18.38 -1.71
CA HIS A 566 -16.04 18.85 -2.74
C HIS A 566 -16.13 17.93 -3.95
N VAL A 567 -16.34 18.49 -5.11
CA VAL A 567 -16.51 17.71 -6.34
C VAL A 567 -15.16 17.40 -6.96
N TRP A 568 -14.85 16.12 -7.01
CA TRP A 568 -13.63 15.61 -7.61
C TRP A 568 -13.83 15.33 -9.10
N LYS A 569 -12.96 15.93 -9.92
CA LYS A 569 -12.85 15.67 -11.35
C LYS A 569 -11.56 14.92 -11.67
N VAL A 570 -11.65 13.81 -12.37
CA VAL A 570 -10.55 13.15 -13.05
C VAL A 570 -10.31 13.89 -14.37
N ASN A 571 -9.33 14.81 -14.38
CA ASN A 571 -9.06 15.68 -15.52
C ASN A 571 -8.35 14.94 -16.66
N TYR A 572 -8.67 15.28 -17.90
CA TYR A 572 -8.10 14.76 -19.14
C TYR A 572 -8.25 13.26 -19.38
N ASN A 573 -8.43 12.44 -18.35
CA ASN A 573 -8.63 11.00 -18.51
C ASN A 573 -10.13 10.72 -18.73
N MET A 574 -10.48 10.22 -19.89
CA MET A 574 -11.84 9.83 -20.22
C MET A 574 -12.24 8.52 -19.53
N GLY A 575 -11.26 7.62 -19.28
CA GLY A 575 -11.46 6.39 -18.51
C GLY A 575 -12.61 5.49 -19.03
N TRP A 576 -13.01 4.54 -18.17
CA TRP A 576 -14.09 3.58 -18.45
C TRP A 576 -15.51 4.18 -18.41
N PRO A 577 -15.82 5.25 -17.63
CA PRO A 577 -17.20 5.75 -17.55
C PRO A 577 -17.61 6.59 -18.76
N THR A 578 -16.65 6.96 -19.63
CA THR A 578 -16.94 7.75 -20.82
C THR A 578 -17.50 6.87 -21.94
N PRO A 579 -18.67 7.22 -22.51
CA PRO A 579 -19.22 6.52 -23.67
C PRO A 579 -18.25 6.49 -24.86
N ASP A 580 -18.19 5.36 -25.55
CA ASP A 580 -17.27 5.16 -26.69
C ASP A 580 -17.55 6.15 -27.84
N GLU A 581 -18.79 6.56 -28.05
CA GLU A 581 -19.15 7.59 -29.01
C GLU A 581 -18.42 8.91 -28.76
N PHE A 582 -18.32 9.33 -27.49
CA PHE A 582 -17.59 10.53 -27.13
C PHE A 582 -16.06 10.36 -27.34
N VAL A 583 -15.52 9.20 -26.97
CA VAL A 583 -14.11 8.88 -27.21
C VAL A 583 -13.77 8.93 -28.69
N ASN A 584 -14.59 8.28 -29.53
CA ASN A 584 -14.44 8.26 -30.98
C ASN A 584 -14.56 9.66 -31.59
N LYS A 585 -15.48 10.50 -31.09
CA LYS A 585 -15.62 11.91 -31.49
C LYS A 585 -14.34 12.69 -31.16
N MET A 586 -13.78 12.53 -29.96
CA MET A 586 -12.53 13.24 -29.56
C MET A 586 -11.35 12.78 -30.41
N LYS A 587 -11.29 11.49 -30.72
CA LYS A 587 -10.28 10.92 -31.63
C LYS A 587 -10.39 11.50 -33.05
N ALA A 588 -11.58 11.51 -33.64
CA ALA A 588 -11.80 12.05 -34.97
C ALA A 588 -11.47 13.54 -35.09
N LEU A 589 -11.63 14.31 -34.01
CA LEU A 589 -11.26 15.73 -33.91
C LEU A 589 -9.77 15.98 -33.58
N GLY A 590 -8.93 14.94 -33.52
CA GLY A 590 -7.51 15.08 -33.17
C GLY A 590 -7.26 15.57 -31.73
N ARG A 591 -8.22 15.38 -30.82
CA ARG A 591 -8.20 15.90 -29.46
C ARG A 591 -7.59 14.93 -28.43
N THR A 592 -7.22 13.71 -28.84
CA THR A 592 -6.61 12.70 -27.98
C THR A 592 -5.08 12.77 -28.00
N GLN A 593 -4.44 12.11 -27.04
CA GLN A 593 -2.98 12.13 -26.92
C GLN A 593 -2.32 11.11 -27.86
N VAL A 594 -1.08 11.46 -28.25
CA VAL A 594 -0.15 10.58 -28.96
C VAL A 594 1.13 10.52 -28.13
N THR A 595 1.71 9.33 -27.97
CA THR A 595 2.95 9.12 -27.23
C THR A 595 4.18 9.51 -28.07
N TYR A 596 5.35 9.49 -27.44
CA TYR A 596 6.61 9.78 -28.12
C TYR A 596 6.90 8.79 -29.27
N ASP A 597 6.55 7.53 -29.13
CA ASP A 597 6.66 6.48 -30.14
C ASP A 597 5.48 6.43 -31.12
N GLN A 598 4.70 7.51 -31.16
CA GLN A 598 3.55 7.72 -32.05
C GLN A 598 2.37 6.74 -31.82
N THR A 599 2.29 6.15 -30.64
CA THR A 599 1.13 5.34 -30.25
C THR A 599 -0.01 6.21 -29.73
N ALA A 600 -1.21 6.00 -30.20
CA ALA A 600 -2.39 6.74 -29.74
C ALA A 600 -2.81 6.36 -28.32
N ARG A 601 -3.09 7.38 -27.48
CA ARG A 601 -3.76 7.24 -26.17
C ARG A 601 -5.18 7.74 -26.29
N GLU A 602 -6.03 6.92 -26.85
CA GLU A 602 -7.38 7.28 -27.30
C GLU A 602 -8.28 7.79 -26.15
N ARG A 603 -8.09 7.29 -24.91
CA ARG A 603 -8.86 7.72 -23.75
C ARG A 603 -8.22 8.83 -22.93
N TRP A 604 -7.28 9.57 -23.50
CA TRP A 604 -6.66 10.73 -22.87
C TRP A 604 -6.76 11.96 -23.74
N LEU A 605 -7.38 13.02 -23.23
CA LEU A 605 -7.47 14.31 -23.90
C LEU A 605 -6.10 15.01 -23.90
N CYS A 606 -5.72 15.63 -25.01
CA CYS A 606 -4.50 16.40 -25.13
C CYS A 606 -4.59 17.70 -24.30
N PRO A 607 -3.71 17.91 -23.26
CA PRO A 607 -3.80 19.11 -22.43
C PRO A 607 -3.50 20.42 -23.13
N SER A 608 -2.79 20.41 -24.24
CA SER A 608 -2.48 21.64 -25.00
C SER A 608 -3.56 22.01 -26.01
N HIS A 609 -4.57 21.16 -26.25
CA HIS A 609 -5.64 21.46 -27.21
C HIS A 609 -6.61 22.49 -26.59
N PRO A 610 -6.86 23.67 -27.25
CA PRO A 610 -7.66 24.74 -26.68
C PRO A 610 -9.09 24.31 -26.27
N ASP A 611 -9.77 23.52 -27.13
CA ASP A 611 -11.11 23.04 -26.80
C ASP A 611 -11.12 22.03 -25.66
N ASN A 612 -10.05 21.29 -25.43
CA ASN A 612 -9.92 20.42 -24.26
C ASN A 612 -9.75 21.26 -22.99
N GLN A 613 -8.89 22.29 -23.04
CA GLN A 613 -8.74 23.22 -21.94
C GLN A 613 -10.06 23.89 -21.60
N LYS A 614 -10.81 24.36 -22.63
CA LYS A 614 -12.15 24.92 -22.43
C LYS A 614 -13.11 23.91 -21.82
N LEU A 615 -13.12 22.66 -22.30
CA LEU A 615 -13.97 21.61 -21.74
C LEU A 615 -13.63 21.30 -20.28
N GLU A 616 -12.35 21.21 -19.94
CA GLU A 616 -11.88 20.96 -18.57
C GLU A 616 -12.30 22.10 -17.63
N ILE A 617 -12.14 23.35 -18.06
CA ILE A 617 -12.52 24.54 -17.29
C ILE A 617 -14.04 24.61 -17.13
N GLU A 618 -14.80 24.62 -18.23
CA GLU A 618 -16.23 24.86 -18.18
C GLU A 618 -17.01 23.76 -17.47
N SER A 619 -16.58 22.50 -17.57
CA SER A 619 -17.24 21.40 -16.86
C SER A 619 -17.07 21.49 -15.33
N MET A 620 -15.96 22.00 -14.83
CA MET A 620 -15.81 22.29 -13.40
C MET A 620 -16.62 23.54 -12.98
N LEU A 621 -16.62 24.58 -13.80
CA LEU A 621 -17.42 25.77 -13.55
C LEU A 621 -18.93 25.52 -13.65
N GLU A 622 -19.37 24.56 -14.46
CA GLU A 622 -20.75 24.11 -14.50
C GLU A 622 -21.22 23.61 -13.12
N VAL A 623 -20.39 22.83 -12.44
CA VAL A 623 -20.69 22.37 -11.06
C VAL A 623 -20.85 23.56 -10.12
N ALA A 624 -19.93 24.53 -10.17
CA ALA A 624 -20.00 25.73 -9.33
C ALA A 624 -21.26 26.58 -9.56
N ARG A 625 -21.79 26.58 -10.81
CA ARG A 625 -23.04 27.29 -11.15
C ARG A 625 -24.28 26.51 -10.69
N LYS A 626 -24.31 25.18 -10.94
CA LYS A 626 -25.52 24.37 -10.76
C LYS A 626 -25.72 23.88 -9.32
N TYR A 627 -24.65 23.70 -8.54
CA TYR A 627 -24.70 23.05 -7.23
C TYR A 627 -24.00 23.88 -6.15
N THR A 628 -24.58 23.91 -4.94
CA THR A 628 -24.03 24.64 -3.78
C THR A 628 -22.92 23.87 -3.06
N VAL A 629 -21.96 23.38 -3.81
CA VAL A 629 -20.81 22.64 -3.27
C VAL A 629 -19.82 23.55 -2.57
N GLN A 630 -19.07 23.01 -1.59
CA GLN A 630 -18.06 23.76 -0.84
C GLN A 630 -16.73 23.81 -1.60
N GLY A 631 -16.49 22.91 -2.55
CA GLY A 631 -15.23 22.95 -3.30
C GLY A 631 -15.24 22.18 -4.61
N LEU A 632 -14.20 22.49 -5.41
CA LEU A 632 -13.82 21.75 -6.60
C LEU A 632 -12.43 21.15 -6.38
N HIS A 633 -12.30 19.88 -6.71
CA HIS A 633 -11.06 19.12 -6.49
C HIS A 633 -10.54 18.56 -7.80
N PHE A 634 -9.32 18.95 -8.17
CA PHE A 634 -8.60 18.41 -9.31
C PHE A 634 -7.96 17.09 -8.98
N ASP A 635 -8.07 16.13 -9.88
CA ASP A 635 -7.22 14.94 -9.93
C ASP A 635 -6.87 14.65 -11.37
N TYR A 636 -5.78 13.93 -11.62
CA TYR A 636 -5.26 13.72 -12.97
C TYR A 636 -5.02 15.01 -13.75
N ILE A 637 -4.96 16.15 -13.09
CA ILE A 637 -4.62 17.46 -13.69
C ILE A 637 -3.14 17.48 -14.07
N ARG A 638 -2.84 16.67 -15.10
CA ARG A 638 -1.47 16.34 -15.51
C ARG A 638 -1.45 15.55 -16.80
N TYR A 639 -0.27 15.36 -17.38
CA TYR A 639 -0.02 14.33 -18.38
C TYR A 639 0.07 12.95 -17.70
N PRO A 640 -0.25 11.85 -18.40
CA PRO A 640 -0.16 10.50 -17.81
C PRO A 640 1.29 10.09 -17.50
N ALA A 641 2.26 10.53 -18.33
CA ALA A 641 3.68 10.25 -18.19
C ALA A 641 4.54 11.24 -18.98
N ARG A 642 5.86 11.04 -18.98
CA ARG A 642 6.83 11.87 -19.77
C ARG A 642 6.68 11.72 -21.29
N ASP A 643 6.11 10.65 -21.76
CA ASP A 643 5.96 10.27 -23.17
C ASP A 643 4.68 10.83 -23.85
N GLY A 644 4.00 11.76 -23.25
CA GLY A 644 2.80 12.42 -23.79
C GLY A 644 2.85 13.94 -23.60
N CYS A 645 2.16 14.76 -24.45
CA CYS A 645 1.53 14.43 -25.72
C CYS A 645 2.38 14.93 -26.90
N PHE A 646 2.58 14.09 -27.93
CA PHE A 646 3.37 14.41 -29.11
C PHE A 646 2.53 14.39 -30.40
N CYS A 647 1.23 14.72 -30.32
CA CYS A 647 0.36 14.88 -31.49
C CYS A 647 0.77 16.09 -32.36
N ASP A 648 0.32 16.15 -33.60
CA ASP A 648 0.63 17.25 -34.53
C ASP A 648 0.23 18.61 -33.97
N GLY A 649 -0.94 18.72 -33.34
CA GLY A 649 -1.34 19.95 -32.68
C GLY A 649 -0.42 20.38 -31.53
N CYS A 650 0.20 19.44 -30.82
CA CYS A 650 1.24 19.74 -29.83
C CYS A 650 2.50 20.26 -30.52
N ARG A 651 2.92 19.68 -31.65
CA ARG A 651 4.03 20.15 -32.44
C ARG A 651 3.81 21.60 -32.86
N GLU A 652 2.71 21.90 -33.50
CA GLU A 652 2.40 23.25 -34.02
C GLU A 652 2.40 24.30 -32.89
N ARG A 653 1.68 24.02 -31.79
CA ARG A 653 1.62 24.95 -30.64
C ARG A 653 2.96 25.11 -29.94
N PHE A 654 3.77 24.06 -29.90
CA PHE A 654 5.10 24.15 -29.32
C PHE A 654 6.08 24.89 -30.21
N GLU A 655 6.02 24.72 -31.54
CA GLU A 655 6.84 25.48 -32.50
C GLU A 655 6.53 26.99 -32.43
N ILE A 656 5.26 27.36 -32.26
CA ILE A 656 4.85 28.76 -31.99
C ILE A 656 5.47 29.25 -30.67
N PHE A 657 5.37 28.46 -29.61
CA PHE A 657 5.96 28.78 -28.30
C PHE A 657 7.50 28.89 -28.35
N LEU A 658 8.14 28.05 -29.13
CA LEU A 658 9.60 28.03 -29.34
C LEU A 658 10.10 29.17 -30.23
N GLY A 659 9.24 29.70 -31.08
CA GLY A 659 9.58 30.73 -32.09
C GLY A 659 10.31 30.19 -33.33
N ARG A 660 10.38 28.86 -33.48
CA ARG A 660 11.03 28.21 -34.63
C ARG A 660 10.47 26.81 -34.88
N LYS A 661 10.67 26.28 -36.09
CA LYS A 661 10.32 24.91 -36.45
C LYS A 661 11.27 23.88 -35.81
N ILE A 662 10.77 22.66 -35.61
CA ILE A 662 11.55 21.51 -35.16
C ILE A 662 11.78 20.58 -36.34
N ASN A 663 13.03 20.29 -36.63
CA ASN A 663 13.39 19.52 -37.84
C ASN A 663 12.99 18.05 -37.70
N ARG A 664 13.33 17.42 -36.59
CA ARG A 664 13.02 16.00 -36.31
C ARG A 664 12.06 15.90 -35.13
N TRP A 665 10.78 15.92 -35.42
CA TRP A 665 9.73 15.70 -34.39
C TRP A 665 9.38 14.21 -34.25
N PRO A 666 9.31 13.66 -33.05
CA PRO A 666 9.53 14.26 -31.72
C PRO A 666 10.98 14.14 -31.20
N GLN A 667 11.91 13.61 -32.02
CA GLN A 667 13.26 13.21 -31.62
C GLN A 667 14.05 14.36 -30.98
N ASP A 668 14.04 15.55 -31.63
CA ASP A 668 14.79 16.72 -31.16
C ASP A 668 14.31 17.20 -29.76
N VAL A 669 13.07 16.94 -29.41
CA VAL A 669 12.53 17.27 -28.08
C VAL A 669 13.26 16.52 -26.94
N ARG A 670 13.79 15.33 -27.19
CA ARG A 670 14.55 14.56 -26.20
C ARG A 670 16.05 14.65 -26.35
N SER A 671 16.52 14.79 -27.59
CA SER A 671 17.96 14.80 -27.91
C SER A 671 18.62 16.16 -27.70
N ASP A 672 17.89 17.27 -27.83
CA ASP A 672 18.38 18.62 -27.61
C ASP A 672 17.98 19.11 -26.20
N PRO A 673 18.95 19.40 -25.30
CA PRO A 673 18.67 19.83 -23.93
C PRO A 673 17.87 21.15 -23.84
N GLU A 674 18.13 22.11 -24.73
CA GLU A 674 17.45 23.41 -24.74
C GLU A 674 15.98 23.24 -25.20
N ILE A 675 15.76 22.47 -26.26
CA ILE A 675 14.41 22.15 -26.73
C ILE A 675 13.67 21.39 -25.64
N ASN A 676 14.31 20.40 -24.99
CA ASN A 676 13.72 19.64 -23.91
C ASN A 676 13.27 20.54 -22.74
N LYS A 677 14.14 21.46 -22.31
CA LYS A 677 13.81 22.43 -21.22
C LYS A 677 12.59 23.28 -21.58
N LYS A 678 12.52 23.78 -22.81
CA LYS A 678 11.39 24.57 -23.33
C LYS A 678 10.11 23.71 -23.44
N TRP A 679 10.24 22.44 -23.84
CA TRP A 679 9.14 21.49 -23.92
C TRP A 679 8.53 21.20 -22.56
N LEU A 680 9.33 20.97 -21.53
CA LEU A 680 8.87 20.78 -20.17
C LEU A 680 8.14 22.03 -19.64
N ASP A 681 8.66 23.23 -19.93
CA ASP A 681 7.98 24.50 -19.59
C ASP A 681 6.65 24.65 -20.34
N PHE A 682 6.62 24.35 -21.65
CA PHE A 682 5.40 24.37 -22.44
C PHE A 682 4.32 23.44 -21.85
N ARG A 683 4.69 22.20 -21.49
CA ARG A 683 3.75 21.23 -20.87
C ARG A 683 3.18 21.74 -19.55
N ARG A 684 4.02 22.28 -18.66
CA ARG A 684 3.57 22.86 -17.39
C ARG A 684 2.57 24.01 -17.61
N ARG A 685 2.84 24.91 -18.52
CA ARG A 685 1.96 26.03 -18.83
C ARG A 685 0.55 25.61 -19.29
N GLN A 686 0.43 24.47 -19.99
CA GLN A 686 -0.87 23.97 -20.43
C GLN A 686 -1.74 23.56 -19.23
N ILE A 687 -1.12 22.94 -18.24
CA ILE A 687 -1.80 22.50 -17.01
C ILE A 687 -2.08 23.71 -16.11
N ASP A 688 -1.07 24.58 -15.91
CA ASP A 688 -1.18 25.81 -15.10
C ASP A 688 -2.35 26.69 -15.56
N TYR A 689 -2.56 26.80 -16.86
CA TYR A 689 -3.64 27.60 -17.45
C TYR A 689 -5.01 27.12 -16.95
N VAL A 690 -5.27 25.82 -16.99
CA VAL A 690 -6.56 25.27 -16.55
C VAL A 690 -6.76 25.46 -15.05
N VAL A 691 -5.75 25.17 -14.23
CA VAL A 691 -5.84 25.36 -12.78
C VAL A 691 -6.11 26.83 -12.42
N LYS A 692 -5.38 27.75 -13.04
CA LYS A 692 -5.55 29.18 -12.85
C LYS A 692 -6.95 29.66 -13.21
N GLU A 693 -7.43 29.30 -14.42
CA GLU A 693 -8.73 29.74 -14.91
C GLU A 693 -9.88 29.20 -14.07
N VAL A 694 -9.85 27.94 -13.69
CA VAL A 694 -10.86 27.35 -12.80
C VAL A 694 -10.85 28.07 -11.45
N SER A 695 -9.66 28.28 -10.87
CA SER A 695 -9.53 28.95 -9.57
C SER A 695 -10.14 30.37 -9.59
N HIS A 696 -9.75 31.19 -10.54
CA HIS A 696 -10.20 32.56 -10.64
C HIS A 696 -11.71 32.62 -10.93
N ARG A 697 -12.19 31.90 -11.92
CA ARG A 697 -13.55 31.99 -12.40
C ARG A 697 -14.55 31.31 -11.45
N ALA A 698 -14.16 30.19 -10.80
CA ALA A 698 -15.01 29.57 -9.78
C ALA A 698 -15.22 30.48 -8.58
N LYS A 699 -14.20 31.21 -8.13
CA LYS A 699 -14.28 32.19 -7.04
C LYS A 699 -15.10 33.45 -7.43
N GLN A 700 -15.13 33.80 -8.72
CA GLN A 700 -16.08 34.84 -9.21
C GLN A 700 -17.53 34.35 -9.18
N ILE A 701 -17.79 33.10 -9.55
CA ILE A 701 -19.15 32.51 -9.50
C ILE A 701 -19.60 32.35 -8.04
N ARG A 702 -18.69 31.89 -7.16
CA ARG A 702 -18.98 31.63 -5.75
C ARG A 702 -17.73 31.96 -4.90
N PRO A 703 -17.68 33.13 -4.26
CA PRO A 703 -16.50 33.64 -3.54
C PRO A 703 -15.96 32.71 -2.44
N GLY A 704 -16.84 31.93 -1.81
CA GLY A 704 -16.47 30.98 -0.73
C GLY A 704 -16.00 29.59 -1.20
N ILE A 705 -16.06 29.31 -2.52
CA ILE A 705 -15.70 27.98 -3.03
C ILE A 705 -14.21 27.70 -2.85
N LYS A 706 -13.87 26.49 -2.37
CA LYS A 706 -12.51 26.04 -2.19
C LYS A 706 -12.02 25.29 -3.42
N ILE A 707 -10.77 25.56 -3.81
CA ILE A 707 -10.10 24.88 -4.92
C ILE A 707 -8.95 24.03 -4.38
N SER A 708 -8.93 22.77 -4.70
CA SER A 708 -7.90 21.83 -4.22
C SER A 708 -7.46 20.84 -5.29
N ALA A 709 -6.35 20.15 -5.05
CA ALA A 709 -5.82 19.18 -6.00
C ALA A 709 -5.22 17.96 -5.31
N ALA A 710 -5.51 16.78 -5.84
CA ALA A 710 -4.69 15.58 -5.64
C ALA A 710 -3.43 15.70 -6.49
N VAL A 711 -2.26 15.58 -5.85
CA VAL A 711 -0.99 15.77 -6.52
C VAL A 711 -0.02 14.63 -6.23
N PHE A 712 0.93 14.42 -7.12
CA PHE A 712 2.01 13.48 -6.88
C PHE A 712 2.93 13.98 -5.77
N PRO A 713 3.52 13.05 -4.96
CA PRO A 713 4.20 13.41 -3.73
C PRO A 713 5.55 14.11 -3.91
N ASN A 714 6.23 13.92 -5.05
CA ASN A 714 7.57 14.43 -5.29
C ASN A 714 7.56 15.56 -6.34
N TRP A 715 7.13 16.77 -5.93
CA TRP A 715 7.00 17.92 -6.82
C TRP A 715 8.20 18.18 -7.75
N PRO A 716 9.48 18.14 -7.28
CA PRO A 716 10.60 18.46 -8.17
C PRO A 716 10.73 17.53 -9.39
N THR A 717 10.38 16.26 -9.19
CA THR A 717 10.38 15.25 -10.28
C THR A 717 9.08 15.28 -11.07
N ASP A 718 7.95 15.41 -10.39
CA ASP A 718 6.63 15.22 -10.97
C ASP A 718 6.21 16.41 -11.83
N ARG A 719 6.63 17.64 -11.48
CA ARG A 719 6.41 18.82 -12.31
C ARG A 719 6.95 18.65 -13.73
N ASP A 720 8.10 17.99 -13.87
CA ASP A 720 8.73 17.75 -15.17
C ASP A 720 8.23 16.45 -15.81
N ALA A 721 7.97 15.42 -15.02
CA ALA A 721 7.50 14.14 -15.52
C ALA A 721 6.08 14.25 -16.11
N VAL A 722 5.18 14.93 -15.41
CA VAL A 722 3.76 14.96 -15.75
C VAL A 722 3.16 16.38 -15.88
N GLY A 723 3.97 17.42 -15.75
CA GLY A 723 3.53 18.83 -15.89
C GLY A 723 2.79 19.36 -14.66
N GLN A 724 2.86 18.70 -13.50
CA GLN A 724 2.11 19.04 -12.29
C GLN A 724 2.92 19.97 -11.37
N ASP A 725 2.96 21.25 -11.68
CA ASP A 725 3.75 22.26 -10.93
C ASP A 725 2.95 22.85 -9.75
N TRP A 726 2.55 21.99 -8.84
CA TRP A 726 1.65 22.35 -7.75
C TRP A 726 2.26 23.30 -6.70
N GLN A 727 3.58 23.37 -6.54
CA GLN A 727 4.23 24.40 -5.74
C GLN A 727 3.91 25.79 -6.29
N LYS A 728 3.98 25.96 -7.62
CA LYS A 728 3.61 27.19 -8.30
C LYS A 728 2.15 27.54 -8.09
N TRP A 729 1.26 26.55 -8.12
CA TRP A 729 -0.18 26.76 -7.89
C TRP A 729 -0.45 27.25 -6.46
N CYS A 730 0.23 26.66 -5.47
CA CYS A 730 0.18 27.11 -4.08
C CYS A 730 0.72 28.53 -3.93
N LYS A 731 1.91 28.81 -4.47
CA LYS A 731 2.56 30.13 -4.41
C LYS A 731 1.71 31.25 -5.00
N ASN A 732 0.93 30.97 -6.05
CA ASN A 732 0.07 31.95 -6.69
C ASN A 732 -1.35 32.01 -6.10
N GLY A 733 -1.66 31.26 -5.04
CA GLY A 733 -2.99 31.23 -4.40
C GLY A 733 -4.10 30.63 -5.26
N TRP A 734 -3.71 29.75 -6.23
CA TRP A 734 -4.70 29.07 -7.07
C TRP A 734 -5.33 27.87 -6.37
N LEU A 735 -4.70 27.34 -5.32
CA LEU A 735 -5.24 26.31 -4.47
C LEU A 735 -5.49 26.83 -3.06
N ASP A 736 -6.59 26.41 -2.47
CA ASP A 736 -6.93 26.68 -1.06
C ASP A 736 -6.38 25.60 -0.13
N PHE A 737 -6.15 24.38 -0.63
CA PHE A 737 -5.41 23.32 0.01
C PHE A 737 -4.91 22.31 -1.04
N VAL A 738 -3.91 21.51 -0.68
CA VAL A 738 -3.33 20.46 -1.54
C VAL A 738 -3.32 19.13 -0.83
N CYS A 739 -3.59 18.04 -1.58
CA CYS A 739 -3.62 16.67 -1.07
C CYS A 739 -2.60 15.81 -1.82
N PRO A 740 -1.32 15.76 -1.37
CA PRO A 740 -0.34 14.86 -1.96
C PRO A 740 -0.73 13.40 -1.73
N MET A 741 -0.59 12.56 -2.73
CA MET A 741 -0.92 11.13 -2.68
C MET A 741 0.24 10.34 -2.06
N ASP A 742 0.40 10.42 -0.74
CA ASP A 742 1.53 9.85 0.03
C ASP A 742 1.32 8.36 0.33
N TYR A 743 0.94 7.61 -0.69
CA TYR A 743 0.57 6.20 -0.56
C TYR A 743 1.79 5.33 -0.27
N THR A 744 2.05 5.11 1.00
CA THR A 744 3.12 4.24 1.50
C THR A 744 2.71 3.55 2.80
N ALA A 745 3.16 2.32 3.00
CA ALA A 745 3.02 1.62 4.28
C ALA A 745 4.14 1.98 5.28
N SER A 746 5.18 2.72 4.85
CA SER A 746 6.30 3.13 5.69
C SER A 746 6.00 4.46 6.38
N ASN A 747 5.90 4.46 7.71
CA ASN A 747 5.71 5.67 8.51
C ASN A 747 6.89 6.64 8.35
N TRP A 748 8.11 6.12 8.17
CA TRP A 748 9.29 6.93 7.90
C TRP A 748 9.16 7.67 6.56
N GLU A 749 8.83 6.94 5.49
CA GLU A 749 8.66 7.52 4.15
C GLU A 749 7.52 8.54 4.13
N PHE A 750 6.41 8.23 4.79
CA PHE A 750 5.26 9.12 4.93
C PHE A 750 5.65 10.45 5.60
N ARG A 751 6.34 10.39 6.74
CA ARG A 751 6.86 11.58 7.44
C ARG A 751 7.79 12.40 6.56
N HIS A 752 8.71 11.74 5.89
CA HIS A 752 9.72 12.40 5.05
C HIS A 752 9.12 13.09 3.82
N MET A 753 8.07 12.53 3.22
CA MET A 753 7.30 13.18 2.17
C MET A 753 6.63 14.47 2.70
N ILE A 754 5.95 14.39 3.84
CA ILE A 754 5.26 15.55 4.44
C ILE A 754 6.23 16.69 4.77
N GLU A 755 7.41 16.41 5.32
CA GLU A 755 8.44 17.42 5.62
C GLU A 755 8.78 18.27 4.39
N LYS A 756 9.00 17.64 3.26
CA LYS A 756 9.29 18.31 1.99
C LYS A 756 8.07 19.06 1.46
N GLN A 757 6.93 18.43 1.46
CA GLN A 757 5.69 18.95 0.88
C GLN A 757 5.20 20.20 1.60
N ARG A 758 5.33 20.27 2.92
CA ARG A 758 5.04 21.49 3.68
C ARG A 758 5.90 22.68 3.23
N THR A 759 7.16 22.45 2.94
CA THR A 759 8.06 23.47 2.40
C THR A 759 7.58 23.94 1.02
N TRP A 760 7.16 23.01 0.17
CA TRP A 760 6.69 23.32 -1.18
C TRP A 760 5.32 23.98 -1.20
N ALA A 761 4.40 23.59 -0.33
CA ALA A 761 3.08 24.16 -0.21
C ALA A 761 3.11 25.59 0.40
N GLY A 762 4.12 25.91 1.20
CA GLY A 762 4.25 27.22 1.85
C GLY A 762 3.13 27.48 2.85
N ALA A 763 2.35 28.54 2.62
CA ALA A 763 1.22 28.91 3.48
C ALA A 763 -0.09 28.16 3.14
N VAL A 764 -0.14 27.42 2.04
CA VAL A 764 -1.32 26.64 1.64
C VAL A 764 -1.40 25.38 2.49
N PRO A 765 -2.54 25.07 3.13
CA PRO A 765 -2.74 23.84 3.88
C PRO A 765 -2.42 22.61 3.04
N CYS A 766 -1.64 21.71 3.62
CA CYS A 766 -1.24 20.45 2.97
C CYS A 766 -1.86 19.30 3.76
N TYR A 767 -2.85 18.63 3.19
CA TYR A 767 -3.54 17.48 3.80
C TYR A 767 -3.03 16.17 3.19
N PRO A 768 -2.01 15.53 3.77
CA PRO A 768 -1.40 14.33 3.23
C PRO A 768 -2.42 13.24 2.96
N GLY A 769 -2.30 12.59 1.81
CA GLY A 769 -3.16 11.50 1.39
C GLY A 769 -2.68 10.16 1.92
N ILE A 770 -3.43 9.53 2.80
CA ILE A 770 -3.17 8.21 3.34
C ILE A 770 -3.82 7.17 2.42
N GLY A 771 -3.03 6.27 1.86
CA GLY A 771 -3.48 5.32 0.83
C GLY A 771 -3.95 3.99 1.39
N LEU A 772 -4.94 3.97 2.26
CA LEU A 772 -5.44 2.78 2.94
C LEU A 772 -5.83 1.66 1.99
N SER A 773 -6.58 1.97 0.93
CA SER A 773 -7.02 1.02 -0.12
C SER A 773 -6.05 0.98 -1.32
N SER A 774 -4.84 1.53 -1.19
CA SER A 774 -3.86 1.49 -2.26
C SER A 774 -3.09 0.17 -2.26
N SER A 775 -2.50 -0.17 -3.41
CA SER A 775 -1.64 -1.36 -3.52
C SER A 775 -0.37 -1.33 -2.66
N LYS A 776 -0.11 -0.24 -1.97
CA LYS A 776 1.03 -0.07 -1.05
C LYS A 776 0.75 -0.60 0.35
N TRP A 777 -0.50 -0.82 0.70
CA TRP A 777 -0.90 -1.40 1.98
C TRP A 777 -1.23 -2.88 1.80
N SER A 778 -0.67 -3.74 2.63
CA SER A 778 -0.93 -5.19 2.60
C SER A 778 -2.28 -5.54 3.22
N ASP A 779 -2.73 -4.75 4.19
CA ASP A 779 -4.00 -4.93 4.90
C ASP A 779 -4.78 -3.61 4.96
N PRO A 780 -5.86 -3.47 4.18
CA PRO A 780 -6.70 -2.27 4.22
C PRO A 780 -7.44 -2.10 5.56
N THR A 781 -7.44 -3.09 6.43
CA THR A 781 -8.06 -3.02 7.77
C THR A 781 -7.06 -2.69 8.88
N ASP A 782 -5.79 -2.43 8.57
CA ASP A 782 -4.74 -2.07 9.54
C ASP A 782 -4.99 -0.68 10.16
N ILE A 783 -5.86 -0.68 11.17
CA ILE A 783 -6.24 0.54 11.91
C ILE A 783 -5.06 1.13 12.70
N ILE A 784 -4.10 0.31 13.13
CA ILE A 784 -2.94 0.77 13.90
C ILE A 784 -2.06 1.66 13.04
N LYS A 785 -1.68 1.18 11.87
CA LYS A 785 -0.88 1.95 10.92
C LYS A 785 -1.59 3.25 10.50
N LEU A 786 -2.91 3.19 10.29
CA LEU A 786 -3.69 4.37 9.97
C LEU A 786 -3.65 5.40 11.10
N ILE A 787 -3.81 4.98 12.35
CA ILE A 787 -3.70 5.84 13.53
C ILE A 787 -2.29 6.44 13.64
N GLU A 788 -1.24 5.64 13.39
CA GLU A 788 0.15 6.13 13.38
C GLU A 788 0.36 7.20 12.31
N GLN A 789 -0.13 7.01 11.10
CA GLN A 789 0.00 8.01 10.03
C GLN A 789 -0.83 9.26 10.31
N ILE A 790 -2.04 9.14 10.87
CA ILE A 790 -2.80 10.30 11.33
C ILE A 790 -2.01 11.08 12.41
N ASN A 791 -1.39 10.39 13.38
CA ASN A 791 -0.57 11.05 14.40
C ASN A 791 0.66 11.74 13.79
N ILE A 792 1.30 11.15 12.76
CA ILE A 792 2.37 11.81 12.02
C ILE A 792 1.89 13.12 11.39
N THR A 793 0.70 13.17 10.79
CA THR A 793 0.17 14.43 10.23
C THR A 793 0.02 15.51 11.30
N ARG A 794 -0.38 15.14 12.52
CA ARG A 794 -0.50 16.04 13.68
C ARG A 794 0.84 16.53 14.19
N GLU A 795 1.80 15.62 14.36
CA GLU A 795 3.18 15.98 14.74
C GLU A 795 3.80 16.94 13.73
N MET A 796 3.47 16.76 12.46
CA MET A 796 3.93 17.60 11.37
C MET A 796 3.09 18.88 11.21
N ASN A 797 2.07 19.12 12.05
CA ASN A 797 1.20 20.31 12.01
C ASN A 797 0.61 20.58 10.62
N THR A 798 0.07 19.56 9.95
CA THR A 798 -0.54 19.71 8.62
C THR A 798 -1.93 20.37 8.66
N GLY A 799 -2.58 20.36 9.81
CA GLY A 799 -3.96 20.86 10.02
C GLY A 799 -5.05 19.93 9.52
N GLY A 800 -4.68 18.77 8.95
CA GLY A 800 -5.62 17.76 8.46
C GLY A 800 -4.96 16.68 7.65
N PHE A 801 -5.77 15.73 7.16
CA PHE A 801 -5.38 14.61 6.32
C PHE A 801 -6.51 14.20 5.38
N THR A 802 -6.17 13.44 4.35
CA THR A 802 -7.15 12.85 3.41
C THR A 802 -6.92 11.36 3.30
N ILE A 803 -7.97 10.54 3.34
CA ILE A 803 -7.86 9.08 3.22
C ILE A 803 -8.37 8.62 1.85
N PHE A 804 -7.65 7.75 1.19
CA PHE A 804 -8.05 7.06 -0.04
C PHE A 804 -8.22 5.57 0.24
N ASN A 805 -9.32 4.97 -0.05
CA ASN A 805 -10.54 5.40 -0.70
C ASN A 805 -11.76 4.96 0.13
N TYR A 806 -12.89 5.70 0.08
CA TYR A 806 -14.11 5.38 0.80
C TYR A 806 -14.90 4.28 0.08
N GLY A 807 -15.05 3.15 0.74
CA GLY A 807 -15.78 1.97 0.30
C GLY A 807 -16.40 1.22 1.47
N LEU A 808 -16.92 0.02 1.22
CA LEU A 808 -17.65 -0.76 2.23
C LEU A 808 -16.75 -1.15 3.42
N ILE A 809 -15.51 -1.58 3.16
CA ILE A 809 -14.56 -1.95 4.20
C ILE A 809 -14.29 -0.76 5.13
N GLU A 810 -14.07 0.42 4.57
CA GLU A 810 -13.83 1.62 5.34
C GLU A 810 -15.06 2.04 6.15
N ALA A 811 -16.26 1.93 5.55
CA ALA A 811 -17.51 2.26 6.23
C ALA A 811 -17.81 1.34 7.42
N GLU A 812 -17.60 0.04 7.27
CA GLU A 812 -17.99 -0.97 8.27
C GLU A 812 -16.91 -1.25 9.30
N HIS A 813 -15.63 -1.19 8.93
CA HIS A 813 -14.55 -1.68 9.78
C HIS A 813 -13.56 -0.61 10.25
N ILE A 814 -13.36 0.46 9.47
CA ILE A 814 -12.36 1.49 9.78
C ILE A 814 -12.98 2.68 10.48
N LEU A 815 -13.99 3.29 9.87
CA LEU A 815 -14.62 4.50 10.40
C LEU A 815 -15.15 4.32 11.82
N PRO A 816 -15.86 3.23 12.18
CA PRO A 816 -16.32 3.05 13.56
C PRO A 816 -15.18 3.02 14.58
N ARG A 817 -14.03 2.42 14.22
CA ARG A 817 -12.85 2.37 15.10
C ARG A 817 -12.15 3.72 15.25
N LEU A 818 -12.04 4.50 14.16
CA LEU A 818 -11.53 5.87 14.22
C LEU A 818 -12.43 6.76 15.09
N GLY A 819 -13.75 6.65 14.92
CA GLY A 819 -14.75 7.40 15.69
C GLY A 819 -14.77 7.08 17.18
N MET A 820 -14.25 5.93 17.61
CA MET A 820 -14.10 5.62 19.06
C MET A 820 -13.16 6.60 19.77
N GLY A 821 -12.18 7.18 19.08
CA GLY A 821 -11.17 8.04 19.69
C GLY A 821 -10.58 9.08 18.77
N ILE A 822 -9.70 8.68 17.85
CA ILE A 822 -8.81 9.59 17.12
C ILE A 822 -9.52 10.63 16.25
N THR A 823 -10.69 10.29 15.72
CA THR A 823 -11.56 11.22 14.98
C THR A 823 -12.85 11.56 15.71
N ARG A 824 -13.00 11.11 16.96
CA ARG A 824 -14.21 11.34 17.76
C ARG A 824 -14.62 12.81 17.74
N ASN A 825 -15.89 13.07 17.46
CA ASN A 825 -16.43 14.42 17.59
C ASN A 825 -16.75 14.70 19.07
N PRO A 826 -16.11 15.70 19.72
CA PRO A 826 -16.37 16.03 21.11
C PRO A 826 -17.84 16.41 21.40
N ASP A 827 -18.54 16.93 20.39
CA ASP A 827 -19.90 17.45 20.54
C ASP A 827 -20.99 16.37 20.51
N ASN A 828 -20.67 15.15 20.10
CA ASN A 828 -21.64 14.04 20.04
C ASN A 828 -21.97 13.41 21.41
N TYR A 829 -21.50 14.00 22.52
CA TYR A 829 -21.71 13.51 23.88
C TYR A 829 -22.09 14.61 24.90
N LYS A 830 -22.65 15.76 24.40
CA LYS A 830 -23.34 16.71 25.27
C LYS A 830 -24.79 16.36 25.39
#